data_8a44aacef8fd46d15909beb1804a2ec7
#
_entry.id   8a44aacef8fd46d15909beb1804a2ec7
#
_cell.length_a   1.000
_cell.length_b   1.000
_cell.length_c   1.000
_cell.angle_alpha   90.00
_cell.angle_beta   90.00
_cell.angle_gamma   90.00
#
_symmetry.space_group_name_H-M   'P 1'
#
loop_
_entity.id
_entity.type
_entity.pdbx_description
1 polymer ?
#
loop_
_entity_poly.entity_id
_entity_poly.type
_entity_poly.pdbx_seq_one_letter_code
_entity_poly.pdbx_strand_id
1 'polypeptide(L)'
;MKRGIAFLSTFPPRACGIATYTTDLMKAISSKFRDSYELIPIPIVAPQGLTNYDKAPLGLLQIADPLAFDTLFENIQFQRNIDLVCIEHEFGLFVGQEVKFRSFLSELNAAKITVVITFHTILPRPDGRLLEQVTAIAAYCSQIIVMTQSSADILMSTYGISTDKITMIAHGTHLAPANNKQETLEQYNLLSKKVLSTFGLLGPSKSIETTLHALPAIIRQNPDVLFLILGQTHPTLLLQEGEAYRNLLEEIIERYELSDHVRFVNEFLSIESLLAYLSITDVYLFTSKDPFQAVSGTFSYALSSGCPIVSTPIPHVREVLKADMGTMIDFEASDQLAEAVNQILDDAPRLERIRHVNLQKMVKTSWQNVAIAHVNLFELLVDEKRDMMYSMPPLNLDHMFRMSTERAFVQFADISMPDLNSGYALDDNARALIAMLHHYKLYESQEDLGLIKKYLDFIGYCMQEDGTFLNYVDSDGHFTEQNEQENLEDANGRAVWALGEVVGLAHLLPERIVKPAIELLERASAHALLYYSTRSMAFTIKGLSFMRGKNYQTIVTVLADRLVAMFTHESRGDWQWYESYLTYGNSVIPEALLAAYETTADTRYRDIAYQSFDFLLSRIIVDDEIHVISNKGWAQREQPRSEAKGGEQPIDVAYTIIALDRFYRHTKDEHYKNTIRTAFEWFLGRNHIQQIVYNPVTGGCFDGLEERTVNINQGAESTISYLLARLKMEAYLPEHVS
;
A
#
# COMPACT_ATOMS: atom_id res chain seq x y z
N MET A 1 -3.30 13.15 24.73
CA MET A 1 -1.85 12.85 24.90
C MET A 1 -1.52 11.66 24.00
N LYS A 2 -0.35 11.66 23.35
CA LYS A 2 0.11 10.48 22.59
C LYS A 2 0.37 9.34 23.57
N ARG A 3 0.20 8.10 23.07
CA ARG A 3 0.56 6.90 23.85
C ARG A 3 2.04 6.60 23.67
N GLY A 4 2.77 6.43 24.78
CA GLY A 4 4.17 6.04 24.76
C GLY A 4 4.35 4.54 24.58
N ILE A 5 5.13 4.16 23.57
CA ILE A 5 5.55 2.78 23.31
C ILE A 5 7.07 2.75 23.34
N ALA A 6 7.64 2.00 24.26
CA ALA A 6 9.09 1.81 24.37
C ALA A 6 9.52 0.58 23.57
N PHE A 7 10.52 0.72 22.69
CA PHE A 7 11.08 -0.35 21.87
C PHE A 7 12.45 -0.77 22.39
N LEU A 8 12.54 -1.92 23.02
CA LEU A 8 13.79 -2.52 23.48
C LEU A 8 14.37 -3.41 22.39
N SER A 9 15.44 -2.96 21.74
CA SER A 9 16.04 -3.64 20.59
C SER A 9 17.49 -3.20 20.33
N THR A 10 18.10 -3.76 19.30
CA THR A 10 19.28 -3.17 18.67
C THR A 10 18.87 -2.12 17.65
N PHE A 11 19.71 -1.10 17.47
CA PHE A 11 19.47 0.02 16.55
C PHE A 11 20.74 0.40 15.76
N PRO A 12 20.61 1.10 14.61
CA PRO A 12 21.76 1.72 13.97
C PRO A 12 22.51 2.66 14.92
N PRO A 13 23.84 2.75 14.85
CA PRO A 13 24.70 2.30 13.75
C PRO A 13 25.11 0.80 13.79
N ARG A 14 24.51 -0.01 14.66
CA ARG A 14 24.77 -1.45 14.65
C ARG A 14 24.24 -2.08 13.36
N ALA A 15 25.11 -2.62 12.53
CA ALA A 15 24.77 -3.33 11.31
C ALA A 15 24.28 -4.75 11.62
N CYS A 16 22.96 -4.92 11.82
CA CYS A 16 22.33 -6.23 11.99
C CYS A 16 20.86 -6.19 11.54
N GLY A 17 20.30 -7.37 11.17
CA GLY A 17 18.93 -7.47 10.67
C GLY A 17 17.86 -6.97 11.63
N ILE A 18 18.03 -7.21 12.96
CA ILE A 18 17.08 -6.76 13.98
C ILE A 18 17.08 -5.23 14.11
N ALA A 19 18.27 -4.60 14.03
CA ALA A 19 18.35 -3.13 14.06
C ALA A 19 17.63 -2.49 12.87
N THR A 20 17.75 -3.06 11.68
CA THR A 20 17.02 -2.62 10.49
C THR A 20 15.51 -2.85 10.66
N TYR A 21 15.10 -4.06 11.07
CA TYR A 21 13.70 -4.40 11.30
C TYR A 21 13.02 -3.43 12.27
N THR A 22 13.60 -3.22 13.46
CA THR A 22 13.01 -2.35 14.48
C THR A 22 12.92 -0.91 14.01
N THR A 23 13.96 -0.42 13.32
CA THR A 23 13.99 0.94 12.77
C THR A 23 12.90 1.13 11.72
N ASP A 24 12.73 0.16 10.83
CA ASP A 24 11.71 0.22 9.77
C ASP A 24 10.31 0.11 10.35
N LEU A 25 10.08 -0.77 11.33
CA LEU A 25 8.81 -0.87 12.06
C LEU A 25 8.45 0.46 12.75
N MET A 26 9.39 1.04 13.51
CA MET A 26 9.16 2.33 14.18
C MET A 26 8.89 3.46 13.19
N LYS A 27 9.64 3.52 12.08
CA LYS A 27 9.39 4.49 11.01
C LYS A 27 8.00 4.32 10.41
N ALA A 28 7.58 3.08 10.15
CA ALA A 28 6.28 2.78 9.57
C ALA A 28 5.14 3.17 10.51
N ILE A 29 5.22 2.83 11.81
CA ILE A 29 4.24 3.25 12.81
C ILE A 29 4.21 4.78 12.93
N SER A 30 5.39 5.42 13.03
CA SER A 30 5.48 6.88 13.15
C SER A 30 4.93 7.62 11.94
N SER A 31 5.21 7.15 10.72
CA SER A 31 4.70 7.78 9.50
C SER A 31 3.19 7.63 9.36
N LYS A 32 2.63 6.51 9.81
CA LYS A 32 1.22 6.18 9.63
C LYS A 32 0.31 6.67 10.77
N PHE A 33 0.85 6.77 12.00
CA PHE A 33 0.10 7.09 13.22
C PHE A 33 0.79 8.16 14.08
N ARG A 34 1.47 9.10 13.44
CA ARG A 34 2.32 10.13 14.10
C ARG A 34 1.65 10.85 15.25
N ASP A 35 0.35 11.11 15.14
CA ASP A 35 -0.37 11.90 16.15
C ASP A 35 -0.96 11.05 17.27
N SER A 36 -0.93 9.72 17.14
CA SER A 36 -1.45 8.77 18.14
C SER A 36 -0.36 8.26 19.09
N TYR A 37 0.88 8.08 18.60
CA TYR A 37 1.94 7.40 19.36
C TYR A 37 3.22 8.23 19.51
N GLU A 38 3.87 8.06 20.66
CA GLU A 38 5.24 8.46 20.92
C GLU A 38 6.10 7.20 21.03
N LEU A 39 7.00 6.98 20.05
CA LEU A 39 7.83 5.78 19.97
C LEU A 39 9.21 6.09 20.58
N ILE A 40 9.60 5.34 21.61
CA ILE A 40 10.79 5.60 22.41
C ILE A 40 11.78 4.45 22.22
N PRO A 41 12.93 4.66 21.57
CA PRO A 41 13.94 3.62 21.42
C PRO A 41 14.71 3.38 22.72
N ILE A 42 14.95 2.10 23.04
CA ILE A 42 15.83 1.64 24.11
C ILE A 42 16.89 0.74 23.46
N PRO A 43 18.06 1.28 23.10
CA PRO A 43 19.10 0.50 22.45
C PRO A 43 19.78 -0.51 23.38
N ILE A 44 19.91 -1.76 22.91
CA ILE A 44 20.70 -2.81 23.55
C ILE A 44 22.14 -2.69 23.07
N VAL A 45 23.07 -2.48 23.98
CA VAL A 45 24.51 -2.34 23.72
C VAL A 45 25.26 -3.60 24.16
N ALA A 46 26.00 -4.21 23.20
CA ALA A 46 26.87 -5.34 23.50
C ALA A 46 28.14 -4.91 24.28
N PRO A 47 28.77 -5.81 25.09
CA PRO A 47 29.92 -5.47 25.93
C PRO A 47 31.14 -4.89 25.17
N GLN A 48 31.24 -5.12 23.88
CA GLN A 48 32.40 -4.74 23.05
C GLN A 48 32.14 -3.58 22.08
N GLY A 49 30.98 -2.92 22.15
CA GLY A 49 30.56 -1.89 21.19
C GLY A 49 30.50 -0.50 21.80
N LEU A 50 31.46 0.35 21.51
CA LEU A 50 31.36 1.80 21.69
C LEU A 50 30.47 2.37 20.57
N THR A 51 29.17 2.12 20.63
CA THR A 51 28.18 2.79 19.74
C THR A 51 27.63 3.98 20.47
N ASN A 52 27.87 5.16 19.92
CA ASN A 52 27.31 6.39 20.46
C ASN A 52 25.88 6.54 19.88
N TYR A 53 24.88 6.49 20.75
CA TYR A 53 23.48 6.70 20.37
C TYR A 53 23.06 8.10 20.77
N ASP A 54 22.83 8.97 19.81
CA ASP A 54 22.53 10.40 20.04
C ASP A 54 21.17 10.64 20.71
N LYS A 55 20.25 9.67 20.70
CA LYS A 55 18.91 9.79 21.30
C LYS A 55 18.48 8.48 21.95
N ALA A 56 18.61 8.40 23.25
CA ALA A 56 18.07 7.32 24.07
C ALA A 56 17.40 7.92 25.32
N PRO A 57 16.15 8.44 25.24
CA PRO A 57 15.49 9.16 26.33
C PRO A 57 15.37 8.35 27.63
N LEU A 58 15.23 7.03 27.51
CA LEU A 58 15.16 6.09 28.65
C LEU A 58 16.52 5.48 29.02
N GLY A 59 17.60 5.90 28.35
CA GLY A 59 18.94 5.33 28.52
C GLY A 59 19.22 4.17 27.59
N LEU A 60 20.37 3.54 27.78
CA LEU A 60 20.87 2.39 27.02
C LEU A 60 20.83 1.15 27.91
N LEU A 61 20.41 0.01 27.39
CA LEU A 61 20.57 -1.26 28.08
C LEU A 61 21.99 -1.82 27.80
N GLN A 62 22.91 -1.55 28.70
CA GLN A 62 24.27 -2.09 28.64
C GLN A 62 24.29 -3.49 29.27
N ILE A 63 24.30 -4.53 28.45
CA ILE A 63 24.19 -5.93 28.91
C ILE A 63 25.31 -6.31 29.91
N ALA A 64 26.48 -5.66 29.85
CA ALA A 64 27.57 -5.92 30.79
C ALA A 64 27.36 -5.31 32.19
N ASP A 65 26.43 -4.35 32.33
CA ASP A 65 26.14 -3.70 33.62
C ASP A 65 25.11 -4.51 34.42
N PRO A 66 25.44 -5.01 35.61
CA PRO A 66 24.51 -5.75 36.46
C PRO A 66 23.26 -4.99 36.90
N LEU A 67 23.28 -3.66 36.88
CA LEU A 67 22.18 -2.81 37.28
C LEU A 67 21.37 -2.26 36.09
N ALA A 68 21.74 -2.61 34.85
CA ALA A 68 21.14 -2.03 33.65
C ALA A 68 19.62 -2.22 33.58
N PHE A 69 19.11 -3.41 33.91
CA PHE A 69 17.68 -3.71 33.91
C PHE A 69 16.93 -2.97 35.02
N ASP A 70 17.52 -2.92 36.22
CA ASP A 70 16.92 -2.23 37.37
C ASP A 70 16.79 -0.70 37.08
N THR A 71 17.86 -0.10 36.55
CA THR A 71 17.86 1.31 36.11
C THR A 71 16.88 1.57 34.98
N LEU A 72 16.79 0.66 33.99
CA LEU A 72 15.83 0.80 32.89
C LEU A 72 14.38 0.77 33.40
N PHE A 73 14.07 -0.16 34.32
CA PHE A 73 12.74 -0.25 34.92
C PHE A 73 12.36 1.03 35.65
N GLU A 74 13.27 1.60 36.45
CA GLU A 74 13.07 2.90 37.14
C GLU A 74 12.80 4.02 36.12
N ASN A 75 13.56 4.10 35.04
CA ASN A 75 13.38 5.10 33.99
C ASN A 75 12.02 4.98 33.30
N ILE A 76 11.57 3.75 32.99
CA ILE A 76 10.26 3.48 32.41
C ILE A 76 9.14 3.91 33.36
N GLN A 77 9.25 3.60 34.66
CA GLN A 77 8.27 4.01 35.67
C GLN A 77 8.22 5.54 35.88
N PHE A 78 9.37 6.19 35.82
CA PHE A 78 9.45 7.66 35.97
C PHE A 78 8.74 8.37 34.81
N GLN A 79 8.79 7.80 33.61
CA GLN A 79 8.11 8.32 32.41
C GLN A 79 6.66 7.81 32.35
N ARG A 80 5.74 8.53 32.99
CA ARG A 80 4.35 8.13 33.27
C ARG A 80 3.44 7.88 32.06
N ASN A 81 3.93 8.10 30.82
CA ASN A 81 3.15 7.93 29.58
C ASN A 81 3.49 6.67 28.80
N ILE A 82 4.28 5.74 29.36
CA ILE A 82 4.60 4.47 28.71
C ILE A 82 3.57 3.42 29.12
N ASP A 83 2.72 3.03 28.19
CA ASP A 83 1.67 2.04 28.40
C ASP A 83 2.11 0.64 27.93
N LEU A 84 3.13 0.57 27.03
CA LEU A 84 3.58 -0.65 26.38
C LEU A 84 5.09 -0.67 26.16
N VAL A 85 5.69 -1.83 26.41
CA VAL A 85 7.07 -2.15 26.02
C VAL A 85 7.07 -3.23 24.96
N CYS A 86 7.59 -2.92 23.77
CA CYS A 86 7.80 -3.85 22.65
C CYS A 86 9.27 -4.31 22.66
N ILE A 87 9.50 -5.61 22.68
CA ILE A 87 10.84 -6.20 22.78
C ILE A 87 11.13 -7.04 21.54
N GLU A 88 12.19 -6.69 20.83
CA GLU A 88 12.70 -7.49 19.72
C GLU A 88 13.74 -8.50 20.25
N HIS A 89 13.32 -9.76 20.38
CA HIS A 89 14.10 -10.77 21.08
C HIS A 89 14.88 -11.66 20.13
N GLU A 90 16.17 -11.78 20.42
CA GLU A 90 17.07 -12.83 19.88
C GLU A 90 17.91 -13.37 21.07
N PHE A 91 18.06 -14.67 21.17
CA PHE A 91 18.75 -15.29 22.30
C PHE A 91 20.16 -14.74 22.51
N GLY A 92 20.88 -14.49 21.41
CA GLY A 92 22.22 -13.93 21.43
C GLY A 92 22.35 -12.53 22.06
N LEU A 93 21.26 -11.78 22.18
CA LEU A 93 21.27 -10.43 22.77
C LEU A 93 21.31 -10.44 24.29
N PHE A 94 20.85 -11.51 24.94
CA PHE A 94 20.64 -11.57 26.38
C PHE A 94 21.52 -12.67 27.06
N VAL A 95 22.53 -13.18 26.36
CA VAL A 95 23.44 -14.23 26.89
C VAL A 95 24.09 -13.76 28.18
N GLY A 96 23.94 -14.59 29.22
CA GLY A 96 24.49 -14.34 30.57
C GLY A 96 23.65 -13.40 31.45
N GLN A 97 22.56 -12.86 30.91
CA GLN A 97 21.63 -11.96 31.63
C GLN A 97 20.19 -12.50 31.67
N GLU A 98 19.99 -13.78 31.35
CA GLU A 98 18.66 -14.39 31.21
C GLU A 98 17.82 -14.28 32.49
N VAL A 99 18.47 -14.39 33.66
CA VAL A 99 17.80 -14.25 34.98
C VAL A 99 17.36 -12.80 35.20
N LYS A 100 18.21 -11.83 34.91
CA LYS A 100 17.91 -10.39 35.06
C LYS A 100 16.83 -9.95 34.08
N PHE A 101 16.90 -10.43 32.85
CA PHE A 101 15.85 -10.16 31.85
C PHE A 101 14.49 -10.69 32.31
N ARG A 102 14.43 -11.90 32.85
CA ARG A 102 13.20 -12.47 33.42
C ARG A 102 12.67 -11.65 34.61
N SER A 103 13.57 -11.18 35.51
CA SER A 103 13.18 -10.31 36.63
C SER A 103 12.55 -9.00 36.12
N PHE A 104 13.18 -8.36 35.15
CA PHE A 104 12.68 -7.15 34.49
C PHE A 104 11.28 -7.36 33.88
N LEU A 105 11.04 -8.46 33.17
CA LEU A 105 9.70 -8.77 32.64
C LEU A 105 8.66 -8.96 33.76
N SER A 106 9.05 -9.60 34.87
CA SER A 106 8.20 -9.78 36.04
C SER A 106 7.85 -8.44 36.70
N GLU A 107 8.80 -7.52 36.78
CA GLU A 107 8.61 -6.17 37.32
C GLU A 107 7.69 -5.31 36.45
N LEU A 108 7.86 -5.35 35.10
CA LEU A 108 6.96 -4.69 34.16
C LEU A 108 5.52 -5.20 34.30
N ASN A 109 5.36 -6.54 34.40
CA ASN A 109 4.06 -7.15 34.58
C ASN A 109 3.41 -6.77 35.92
N ALA A 110 4.18 -6.74 37.00
CA ALA A 110 3.72 -6.30 38.34
C ALA A 110 3.30 -4.83 38.32
N ALA A 111 3.98 -3.98 37.55
CA ALA A 111 3.66 -2.57 37.34
C ALA A 111 2.47 -2.35 36.36
N LYS A 112 1.87 -3.41 35.82
CA LYS A 112 0.80 -3.38 34.83
C LYS A 112 1.18 -2.69 33.51
N ILE A 113 2.46 -2.74 33.15
CA ILE A 113 2.93 -2.27 31.85
C ILE A 113 2.79 -3.43 30.85
N THR A 114 2.07 -3.20 29.76
CA THR A 114 1.86 -4.21 28.73
C THR A 114 3.20 -4.59 28.06
N VAL A 115 3.51 -5.87 27.98
CA VAL A 115 4.74 -6.37 27.36
C VAL A 115 4.37 -7.18 26.11
N VAL A 116 4.87 -6.75 24.95
CA VAL A 116 4.81 -7.48 23.69
C VAL A 116 6.22 -7.88 23.30
N ILE A 117 6.45 -9.16 22.98
CA ILE A 117 7.74 -9.66 22.55
C ILE A 117 7.67 -10.27 21.15
N THR A 118 8.59 -9.88 20.29
CA THR A 118 8.78 -10.51 18.97
C THR A 118 9.94 -11.48 19.03
N PHE A 119 9.68 -12.76 18.79
CA PHE A 119 10.75 -13.74 18.66
C PHE A 119 11.23 -13.83 17.21
N HIS A 120 12.49 -13.45 16.97
CA HIS A 120 13.12 -13.60 15.65
C HIS A 120 13.57 -15.01 15.37
N THR A 121 13.86 -15.81 16.41
CA THR A 121 14.26 -17.21 16.33
C THR A 121 13.47 -18.05 17.34
N ILE A 122 12.92 -19.18 16.90
CA ILE A 122 12.34 -20.22 17.75
C ILE A 122 12.92 -21.55 17.31
N LEU A 123 13.60 -22.26 18.24
CA LEU A 123 14.25 -23.53 17.96
C LEU A 123 13.26 -24.70 18.14
N PRO A 124 13.15 -25.61 17.15
CA PRO A 124 12.21 -26.74 17.21
C PRO A 124 12.63 -27.85 18.19
N ARG A 125 13.90 -27.85 18.63
CA ARG A 125 14.49 -28.84 19.56
C ARG A 125 15.26 -28.12 20.65
N PRO A 126 14.56 -27.46 21.62
CA PRO A 126 15.21 -26.79 22.74
C PRO A 126 15.85 -27.81 23.70
N ASP A 127 16.95 -27.46 24.34
CA ASP A 127 17.34 -28.08 25.57
C ASP A 127 16.45 -27.66 26.74
N GLY A 128 16.61 -28.33 27.89
CA GLY A 128 15.78 -28.02 29.06
C GLY A 128 15.91 -26.58 29.56
N ARG A 129 17.10 -25.95 29.44
CA ARG A 129 17.35 -24.58 29.83
C ARG A 129 16.62 -23.58 28.92
N LEU A 130 16.71 -23.81 27.61
CA LEU A 130 16.04 -22.96 26.63
C LEU A 130 14.51 -23.09 26.72
N LEU A 131 14.01 -24.33 26.96
CA LEU A 131 12.58 -24.56 27.17
C LEU A 131 12.06 -23.77 28.38
N GLU A 132 12.77 -23.86 29.53
CA GLU A 132 12.43 -23.10 30.74
C GLU A 132 12.48 -21.59 30.49
N GLN A 133 13.51 -21.10 29.79
CA GLN A 133 13.68 -19.68 29.49
C GLN A 133 12.51 -19.12 28.66
N VAL A 134 12.17 -19.76 27.56
CA VAL A 134 11.08 -19.30 26.68
C VAL A 134 9.72 -19.37 27.39
N THR A 135 9.46 -20.43 28.13
CA THR A 135 8.23 -20.59 28.90
C THR A 135 8.11 -19.51 30.00
N ALA A 136 9.21 -19.19 30.68
CA ALA A 136 9.24 -18.13 31.70
C ALA A 136 9.03 -16.73 31.09
N ILE A 137 9.62 -16.44 29.92
CA ILE A 137 9.36 -15.20 29.18
C ILE A 137 7.88 -15.10 28.82
N ALA A 138 7.31 -16.16 28.23
CA ALA A 138 5.91 -16.20 27.85
C ALA A 138 4.93 -15.98 29.00
N ALA A 139 5.31 -16.39 30.22
CA ALA A 139 4.48 -16.19 31.41
C ALA A 139 4.27 -14.69 31.78
N TYR A 140 5.27 -13.85 31.51
CA TYR A 140 5.25 -12.41 31.86
C TYR A 140 4.86 -11.50 30.70
N CYS A 141 4.88 -12.00 29.47
CA CYS A 141 4.46 -11.21 28.30
C CYS A 141 2.93 -11.23 28.13
N SER A 142 2.37 -10.11 27.74
CA SER A 142 0.95 -9.99 27.37
C SER A 142 0.70 -10.70 26.05
N GLN A 143 1.62 -10.54 25.08
CA GLN A 143 1.53 -11.17 23.76
C GLN A 143 2.91 -11.49 23.20
N ILE A 144 2.97 -12.55 22.39
CA ILE A 144 4.15 -12.99 21.64
C ILE A 144 3.86 -12.82 20.15
N ILE A 145 4.73 -12.12 19.46
CA ILE A 145 4.71 -12.01 18.00
C ILE A 145 5.71 -13.00 17.40
N VAL A 146 5.28 -13.73 16.38
CA VAL A 146 6.12 -14.53 15.50
C VAL A 146 5.83 -14.22 14.05
N MET A 147 6.80 -14.45 13.16
CA MET A 147 6.69 -14.03 11.76
C MET A 147 6.24 -15.14 10.81
N THR A 148 6.17 -16.40 11.30
CA THR A 148 5.80 -17.59 10.52
C THR A 148 4.84 -18.47 11.29
N GLN A 149 3.97 -19.18 10.58
CA GLN A 149 3.08 -20.19 11.18
C GLN A 149 3.89 -21.34 11.81
N SER A 150 4.98 -21.73 11.15
CA SER A 150 5.90 -22.75 11.69
C SER A 150 6.45 -22.37 13.07
N SER A 151 6.82 -21.10 13.30
CA SER A 151 7.25 -20.62 14.63
C SER A 151 6.10 -20.66 15.65
N ALA A 152 4.88 -20.30 15.27
CA ALA A 152 3.71 -20.41 16.13
C ALA A 152 3.43 -21.87 16.53
N ASP A 153 3.47 -22.79 15.56
CA ASP A 153 3.24 -24.23 15.79
C ASP A 153 4.30 -24.83 16.73
N ILE A 154 5.55 -24.40 16.61
CA ILE A 154 6.63 -24.82 17.52
C ILE A 154 6.39 -24.29 18.94
N LEU A 155 6.01 -23.02 19.11
CA LEU A 155 5.67 -22.45 20.43
C LEU A 155 4.52 -23.22 21.10
N MET A 156 3.49 -23.57 20.35
CA MET A 156 2.36 -24.33 20.86
C MET A 156 2.75 -25.77 21.20
N SER A 157 3.34 -26.49 20.23
CA SER A 157 3.57 -27.95 20.36
C SER A 157 4.76 -28.31 21.22
N THR A 158 5.87 -27.53 21.16
CA THR A 158 7.13 -27.85 21.83
C THR A 158 7.25 -27.12 23.17
N TYR A 159 6.84 -25.84 23.22
CA TYR A 159 6.96 -25.01 24.41
C TYR A 159 5.67 -24.92 25.25
N GLY A 160 4.56 -25.49 24.76
CA GLY A 160 3.28 -25.53 25.48
C GLY A 160 2.61 -24.16 25.69
N ILE A 161 2.94 -23.19 24.85
CA ILE A 161 2.39 -21.83 24.94
C ILE A 161 0.99 -21.80 24.32
N SER A 162 0.05 -21.17 25.01
CA SER A 162 -1.34 -21.07 24.55
C SER A 162 -1.48 -20.20 23.32
N THR A 163 -2.38 -20.59 22.40
CA THR A 163 -2.66 -19.91 21.13
C THR A 163 -3.07 -18.45 21.30
N ASP A 164 -3.82 -18.13 22.36
CA ASP A 164 -4.28 -16.77 22.66
C ASP A 164 -3.13 -15.79 22.97
N LYS A 165 -1.98 -16.32 23.37
CA LYS A 165 -0.76 -15.53 23.59
C LYS A 165 0.12 -15.34 22.34
N ILE A 166 -0.24 -15.95 21.21
CA ILE A 166 0.59 -15.92 20.01
C ILE A 166 -0.13 -15.16 18.89
N THR A 167 0.52 -14.15 18.35
CA THR A 167 0.06 -13.43 17.15
C THR A 167 1.07 -13.58 16.03
N MET A 168 0.61 -13.93 14.84
CA MET A 168 1.47 -14.00 13.66
C MET A 168 1.40 -12.67 12.89
N ILE A 169 2.54 -11.97 12.82
CA ILE A 169 2.72 -10.79 11.96
C ILE A 169 3.94 -11.04 11.09
N ALA A 170 3.76 -11.09 9.78
CA ALA A 170 4.84 -11.40 8.84
C ALA A 170 5.97 -10.35 8.89
N HIS A 171 7.18 -10.76 8.46
CA HIS A 171 8.31 -9.84 8.34
C HIS A 171 7.97 -8.68 7.39
N GLY A 172 8.14 -7.45 7.84
CA GLY A 172 7.89 -6.25 7.05
C GLY A 172 8.82 -6.12 5.84
N THR A 173 8.29 -5.60 4.74
CA THR A 173 9.03 -5.35 3.50
C THR A 173 8.68 -3.98 2.94
N HIS A 174 9.55 -3.41 2.11
CA HIS A 174 9.23 -2.17 1.41
C HIS A 174 8.40 -2.44 0.15
N LEU A 175 7.51 -1.50 -0.18
CA LEU A 175 6.80 -1.52 -1.46
C LEU A 175 7.81 -1.32 -2.60
N ALA A 176 7.60 -2.06 -3.69
CA ALA A 176 8.44 -1.91 -4.87
C ALA A 176 8.30 -0.51 -5.48
N PRO A 177 9.39 0.18 -5.79
CA PRO A 177 9.34 1.46 -6.49
C PRO A 177 8.87 1.27 -7.94
N ALA A 178 8.29 2.32 -8.51
CA ALA A 178 7.94 2.34 -9.94
C ALA A 178 9.19 2.69 -10.78
N ASN A 179 10.14 1.79 -10.83
CA ASN A 179 11.37 2.00 -11.59
C ASN A 179 11.22 1.50 -13.03
N ASN A 180 11.69 2.26 -13.97
CA ASN A 180 11.94 1.76 -15.31
C ASN A 180 13.15 0.82 -15.28
N LYS A 181 12.93 -0.49 -15.47
CA LYS A 181 13.98 -1.52 -15.44
C LYS A 181 15.12 -1.17 -16.40
N GLN A 182 14.82 -0.65 -17.59
CA GLN A 182 15.82 -0.32 -18.59
C GLN A 182 16.72 0.83 -18.15
N GLU A 183 16.15 1.91 -17.62
CA GLU A 183 16.93 3.05 -17.08
C GLU A 183 17.83 2.62 -15.91
N THR A 184 17.31 1.75 -15.03
CA THR A 184 18.08 1.21 -13.91
C THR A 184 19.23 0.32 -14.39
N LEU A 185 19.00 -0.53 -15.42
CA LEU A 185 20.05 -1.33 -16.05
C LEU A 185 21.13 -0.45 -16.69
N GLU A 186 20.74 0.66 -17.35
CA GLU A 186 21.68 1.65 -17.89
C GLU A 186 22.54 2.28 -16.80
N GLN A 187 21.90 2.74 -15.73
CA GLN A 187 22.57 3.37 -14.57
C GLN A 187 23.68 2.47 -13.98
N TYR A 188 23.44 1.15 -13.93
CA TYR A 188 24.40 0.18 -13.39
C TYR A 188 25.30 -0.46 -14.45
N ASN A 189 25.23 -0.03 -15.73
CA ASN A 189 25.95 -0.61 -16.89
C ASN A 189 25.67 -2.11 -17.08
N LEU A 190 24.38 -2.49 -17.10
CA LEU A 190 23.89 -3.87 -17.15
C LEU A 190 22.90 -4.15 -18.29
N LEU A 191 22.71 -3.24 -19.26
CA LEU A 191 21.69 -3.33 -20.32
C LEU A 191 21.66 -4.66 -21.09
N SER A 192 22.82 -5.29 -21.29
CA SER A 192 22.92 -6.54 -22.05
C SER A 192 23.05 -7.78 -21.17
N LYS A 193 22.79 -7.66 -19.87
CA LYS A 193 22.98 -8.74 -18.89
C LYS A 193 21.65 -9.30 -18.38
N LYS A 194 21.59 -10.62 -18.21
CA LYS A 194 20.63 -11.30 -17.34
C LYS A 194 21.19 -11.32 -15.94
N VAL A 195 20.48 -10.68 -15.01
CA VAL A 195 20.98 -10.41 -13.67
C VAL A 195 20.51 -11.48 -12.68
N LEU A 196 21.45 -12.24 -12.14
CA LEU A 196 21.25 -13.04 -10.95
C LEU A 196 21.71 -12.23 -9.73
N SER A 197 21.08 -12.34 -8.58
CA SER A 197 21.56 -11.66 -7.38
C SER A 197 21.37 -12.45 -6.09
N THR A 198 22.18 -12.13 -5.09
CA THR A 198 21.97 -12.45 -3.69
C THR A 198 22.40 -11.26 -2.85
N PHE A 199 21.78 -11.03 -1.69
CA PHE A 199 22.19 -9.93 -0.83
C PHE A 199 22.21 -10.26 0.67
N GLY A 200 22.95 -9.45 1.43
CA GLY A 200 23.04 -9.49 2.88
C GLY A 200 24.47 -9.58 3.36
N LEU A 201 24.65 -9.68 4.67
CA LEU A 201 25.97 -9.85 5.28
C LEU A 201 26.55 -11.21 4.90
N LEU A 202 27.74 -11.22 4.31
CA LEU A 202 28.39 -12.43 3.78
C LEU A 202 28.92 -13.30 4.92
N GLY A 203 28.71 -14.59 4.79
CA GLY A 203 29.22 -15.61 5.72
C GLY A 203 28.88 -17.02 5.26
N PRO A 204 29.52 -18.06 5.84
CA PRO A 204 29.39 -19.46 5.39
C PRO A 204 27.94 -19.99 5.40
N SER A 205 27.09 -19.48 6.27
CA SER A 205 25.65 -19.87 6.31
C SER A 205 24.87 -19.51 5.05
N LYS A 206 25.35 -18.55 4.26
CA LYS A 206 24.73 -18.15 2.98
C LYS A 206 24.98 -19.14 1.85
N SER A 207 26.04 -19.97 1.95
CA SER A 207 26.40 -20.97 0.94
C SER A 207 26.46 -20.43 -0.49
N ILE A 208 27.08 -19.25 -0.69
CA ILE A 208 27.21 -18.59 -2.00
C ILE A 208 28.04 -19.46 -2.94
N GLU A 209 28.96 -20.27 -2.41
CA GLU A 209 29.72 -21.28 -3.13
C GLU A 209 28.83 -22.23 -3.95
N THR A 210 27.64 -22.58 -3.46
CA THR A 210 26.66 -23.39 -4.22
C THR A 210 26.27 -22.74 -5.53
N THR A 211 26.06 -21.41 -5.52
CA THR A 211 25.78 -20.63 -6.74
C THR A 211 26.99 -20.60 -7.67
N LEU A 212 28.19 -20.34 -7.12
CA LEU A 212 29.42 -20.29 -7.94
C LEU A 212 29.70 -21.62 -8.64
N HIS A 213 29.41 -22.76 -7.99
CA HIS A 213 29.53 -24.09 -8.59
C HIS A 213 28.48 -24.34 -9.68
N ALA A 214 27.29 -23.69 -9.62
CA ALA A 214 26.25 -23.80 -10.63
C ALA A 214 26.51 -22.94 -11.87
N LEU A 215 27.22 -21.79 -11.72
CA LEU A 215 27.42 -20.81 -12.78
C LEU A 215 27.99 -21.36 -14.09
N PRO A 216 28.98 -22.31 -14.11
CA PRO A 216 29.48 -22.83 -15.38
C PRO A 216 28.42 -23.52 -16.22
N ALA A 217 27.41 -24.16 -15.59
CA ALA A 217 26.28 -24.78 -16.29
C ALA A 217 25.26 -23.74 -16.76
N ILE A 218 25.03 -22.68 -15.96
CA ILE A 218 24.14 -21.56 -16.32
C ILE A 218 24.71 -20.76 -17.50
N ILE A 219 26.00 -20.42 -17.45
CA ILE A 219 26.68 -19.60 -18.48
C ILE A 219 26.70 -20.32 -19.84
N ARG A 220 26.86 -21.63 -19.86
CA ARG A 220 26.82 -22.41 -21.12
C ARG A 220 25.50 -22.21 -21.88
N GLN A 221 24.39 -22.00 -21.18
CA GLN A 221 23.06 -21.83 -21.79
C GLN A 221 22.71 -20.34 -21.90
N ASN A 222 23.13 -19.54 -20.94
CA ASN A 222 22.88 -18.11 -20.83
C ASN A 222 24.21 -17.33 -20.69
N PRO A 223 24.96 -17.10 -21.79
CA PRO A 223 26.30 -16.51 -21.74
C PRO A 223 26.31 -15.01 -21.32
N ASP A 224 25.18 -14.36 -21.30
CA ASP A 224 24.98 -12.98 -20.87
C ASP A 224 24.65 -12.82 -19.37
N VAL A 225 24.67 -13.92 -18.59
CA VAL A 225 24.41 -13.90 -17.16
C VAL A 225 25.49 -13.16 -16.39
N LEU A 226 25.09 -12.32 -15.44
CA LEU A 226 25.94 -11.73 -14.42
C LEU A 226 25.35 -11.98 -13.02
N PHE A 227 26.14 -12.56 -12.13
CA PHE A 227 25.77 -12.76 -10.74
C PHE A 227 26.29 -11.63 -9.86
N LEU A 228 25.38 -10.91 -9.20
CA LEU A 228 25.67 -9.82 -8.27
C LEU A 228 25.63 -10.34 -6.83
N ILE A 229 26.74 -10.19 -6.11
CA ILE A 229 26.87 -10.48 -4.68
C ILE A 229 26.83 -9.15 -3.94
N LEU A 230 25.66 -8.82 -3.34
CA LEU A 230 25.37 -7.51 -2.77
C LEU A 230 25.54 -7.55 -1.25
N GLY A 231 26.59 -6.93 -0.73
CA GLY A 231 26.84 -6.80 0.69
C GLY A 231 28.29 -7.03 1.11
N GLN A 232 28.58 -6.65 2.34
CA GLN A 232 29.89 -6.80 2.97
C GLN A 232 29.94 -8.03 3.88
N THR A 233 31.17 -8.44 4.26
CA THR A 233 31.38 -9.54 5.22
C THR A 233 30.72 -9.22 6.57
N HIS A 234 30.12 -10.24 7.20
CA HIS A 234 29.45 -10.08 8.49
C HIS A 234 30.43 -9.50 9.53
N PRO A 235 30.09 -8.40 10.24
CA PRO A 235 31.03 -7.71 11.14
C PRO A 235 31.70 -8.62 12.18
N THR A 236 30.94 -9.58 12.75
CA THR A 236 31.50 -10.54 13.72
C THR A 236 32.52 -11.46 13.08
N LEU A 237 32.25 -11.94 11.84
CA LEU A 237 33.20 -12.80 11.12
C LEU A 237 34.44 -12.01 10.72
N LEU A 238 34.24 -10.75 10.27
CA LEU A 238 35.35 -9.88 9.94
C LEU A 238 36.33 -9.69 11.11
N LEU A 239 35.81 -9.57 12.34
CA LEU A 239 36.60 -9.45 13.56
C LEU A 239 37.29 -10.76 13.95
N GLN A 240 36.68 -11.91 13.70
CA GLN A 240 37.15 -13.22 14.13
C GLN A 240 38.12 -13.88 13.12
N GLU A 241 37.79 -13.80 11.83
CA GLU A 241 38.38 -14.57 10.74
C GLU A 241 38.85 -13.68 9.57
N GLY A 242 38.64 -12.34 9.67
CA GLY A 242 38.90 -11.43 8.56
C GLY A 242 38.01 -11.71 7.36
N GLU A 243 38.54 -11.60 6.15
CA GLU A 243 37.84 -11.83 4.88
C GLU A 243 37.94 -13.31 4.41
N ALA A 244 38.13 -14.27 5.32
CA ALA A 244 38.37 -15.67 4.95
C ALA A 244 37.28 -16.25 4.04
N TYR A 245 35.99 -15.96 4.31
CA TYR A 245 34.89 -16.44 3.46
C TYR A 245 34.88 -15.78 2.10
N ARG A 246 35.13 -14.48 2.01
CA ARG A 246 35.24 -13.76 0.74
C ARG A 246 36.38 -14.30 -0.12
N ASN A 247 37.56 -14.50 0.48
CA ASN A 247 38.73 -15.03 -0.22
C ASN A 247 38.43 -16.44 -0.78
N LEU A 248 37.69 -17.28 -0.03
CA LEU A 248 37.20 -18.57 -0.54
C LEU A 248 36.32 -18.41 -1.78
N LEU A 249 35.40 -17.43 -1.80
CA LEU A 249 34.58 -17.20 -2.97
C LEU A 249 35.38 -16.68 -4.17
N GLU A 250 36.36 -15.82 -3.95
CA GLU A 250 37.28 -15.32 -4.96
C GLU A 250 38.16 -16.46 -5.54
N GLU A 251 38.66 -17.39 -4.72
CA GLU A 251 39.38 -18.59 -5.18
C GLU A 251 38.50 -19.47 -6.09
N ILE A 252 37.20 -19.62 -5.77
CA ILE A 252 36.25 -20.37 -6.61
C ILE A 252 36.02 -19.67 -7.93
N ILE A 253 35.87 -18.35 -7.92
CA ILE A 253 35.67 -17.51 -9.13
C ILE A 253 36.90 -17.66 -10.06
N GLU A 254 38.11 -17.56 -9.53
CA GLU A 254 39.34 -17.77 -10.31
C GLU A 254 39.43 -19.17 -10.88
N ARG A 255 39.16 -20.21 -10.05
CA ARG A 255 39.25 -21.62 -10.45
C ARG A 255 38.33 -21.97 -11.62
N TYR A 256 37.13 -21.38 -11.67
CA TYR A 256 36.15 -21.65 -12.71
C TYR A 256 36.11 -20.56 -13.80
N GLU A 257 37.08 -19.62 -13.80
CA GLU A 257 37.20 -18.52 -14.79
C GLU A 257 35.92 -17.66 -14.89
N LEU A 258 35.31 -17.32 -13.74
CA LEU A 258 34.00 -16.64 -13.65
C LEU A 258 34.11 -15.11 -13.52
N SER A 259 35.28 -14.51 -13.65
CA SER A 259 35.53 -13.07 -13.37
C SER A 259 34.64 -12.13 -14.19
N ASP A 260 34.25 -12.50 -15.42
CA ASP A 260 33.35 -11.70 -16.27
C ASP A 260 31.86 -11.91 -15.95
N HIS A 261 31.55 -12.87 -15.08
CA HIS A 261 30.18 -13.29 -14.74
C HIS A 261 29.81 -13.09 -13.27
N VAL A 262 30.75 -12.58 -12.44
CA VAL A 262 30.50 -12.32 -11.01
C VAL A 262 30.97 -10.91 -10.67
N ARG A 263 30.13 -10.16 -9.92
CA ARG A 263 30.48 -8.84 -9.42
C ARG A 263 30.11 -8.72 -7.94
N PHE A 264 31.07 -8.35 -7.12
CA PHE A 264 30.82 -7.95 -5.73
C PHE A 264 30.44 -6.48 -5.64
N VAL A 265 29.41 -6.17 -4.85
CA VAL A 265 29.08 -4.83 -4.38
C VAL A 265 29.35 -4.83 -2.88
N ASN A 266 30.58 -4.48 -2.48
CA ASN A 266 31.10 -4.64 -1.12
C ASN A 266 30.76 -3.46 -0.22
N GLU A 267 29.46 -3.22 -0.02
CA GLU A 267 28.96 -2.17 0.85
C GLU A 267 27.65 -2.59 1.55
N PHE A 268 27.31 -1.94 2.65
CA PHE A 268 25.99 -2.03 3.26
C PHE A 268 25.06 -1.07 2.51
N LEU A 269 24.26 -1.60 1.58
CA LEU A 269 23.42 -0.83 0.69
C LEU A 269 22.33 -0.05 1.46
N SER A 270 22.05 1.17 1.02
CA SER A 270 20.82 1.86 1.40
C SER A 270 19.61 1.09 0.89
N ILE A 271 18.44 1.32 1.49
CA ILE A 271 17.22 0.63 1.05
C ILE A 271 16.87 0.98 -0.40
N GLU A 272 17.08 2.23 -0.80
CA GLU A 272 16.82 2.70 -2.16
C GLU A 272 17.71 1.96 -3.17
N SER A 273 19.03 1.87 -2.89
CA SER A 273 19.97 1.14 -3.74
C SER A 273 19.66 -0.35 -3.79
N LEU A 274 19.30 -0.96 -2.65
CA LEU A 274 18.91 -2.37 -2.59
C LEU A 274 17.67 -2.65 -3.45
N LEU A 275 16.61 -1.83 -3.32
CA LEU A 275 15.41 -1.99 -4.11
C LEU A 275 15.65 -1.77 -5.61
N ALA A 276 16.57 -0.85 -5.97
CA ALA A 276 16.98 -0.65 -7.35
C ALA A 276 17.69 -1.90 -7.92
N TYR A 277 18.62 -2.52 -7.18
CA TYR A 277 19.23 -3.78 -7.61
C TYR A 277 18.21 -4.93 -7.71
N LEU A 278 17.28 -5.03 -6.76
CA LEU A 278 16.24 -6.08 -6.79
C LEU A 278 15.28 -5.89 -7.97
N SER A 279 14.96 -4.63 -8.35
CA SER A 279 14.06 -4.35 -9.48
C SER A 279 14.60 -4.84 -10.84
N ILE A 280 15.94 -4.88 -10.99
CA ILE A 280 16.61 -5.38 -12.20
C ILE A 280 17.04 -6.84 -12.12
N THR A 281 16.84 -7.50 -10.98
CA THR A 281 17.20 -8.92 -10.78
C THR A 281 16.21 -9.83 -11.52
N ASP A 282 16.72 -10.67 -12.43
CA ASP A 282 15.91 -11.66 -13.14
C ASP A 282 15.63 -12.90 -12.28
N VAL A 283 16.64 -13.37 -11.53
CA VAL A 283 16.46 -14.47 -10.56
C VAL A 283 17.26 -14.16 -9.30
N TYR A 284 16.59 -14.18 -8.16
CA TYR A 284 17.23 -14.07 -6.84
C TYR A 284 17.59 -15.44 -6.31
N LEU A 285 18.85 -15.60 -5.84
CA LEU A 285 19.40 -16.86 -5.37
C LEU A 285 19.54 -16.85 -3.85
N PHE A 286 18.74 -17.69 -3.19
CA PHE A 286 18.76 -17.83 -1.74
C PHE A 286 19.23 -19.23 -1.36
N THR A 287 20.53 -19.36 -1.11
CA THR A 287 21.21 -20.65 -0.92
C THR A 287 21.58 -20.96 0.55
N SER A 288 20.90 -20.30 1.52
CA SER A 288 21.14 -20.55 2.95
C SER A 288 21.13 -22.04 3.28
N LYS A 289 22.13 -22.50 4.06
CA LYS A 289 22.26 -23.90 4.47
C LYS A 289 21.83 -24.17 5.92
N ASP A 290 21.25 -23.18 6.60
CA ASP A 290 20.72 -23.38 7.94
C ASP A 290 19.29 -23.94 7.88
N PRO A 291 19.06 -25.24 8.18
CA PRO A 291 17.74 -25.87 8.09
C PRO A 291 16.77 -25.40 9.17
N PHE A 292 17.24 -24.64 10.16
CA PHE A 292 16.43 -24.12 11.27
C PHE A 292 16.21 -22.62 11.23
N GLN A 293 16.66 -21.95 10.16
CA GLN A 293 16.42 -20.52 9.99
C GLN A 293 14.92 -20.25 9.89
N ALA A 294 14.32 -19.77 10.99
CA ALA A 294 12.87 -19.54 11.11
C ALA A 294 12.37 -18.46 10.17
N VAL A 295 13.14 -17.37 10.00
CA VAL A 295 12.78 -16.21 9.17
C VAL A 295 14.00 -15.70 8.40
N SER A 296 13.77 -15.18 7.21
CA SER A 296 14.79 -14.48 6.43
C SER A 296 14.25 -13.18 5.84
N GLY A 297 14.78 -12.06 6.30
CA GLY A 297 14.48 -10.74 5.73
C GLY A 297 14.93 -10.62 4.27
N THR A 298 16.11 -11.17 3.91
CA THR A 298 16.61 -11.10 2.52
C THR A 298 15.72 -11.86 1.54
N PHE A 299 15.17 -13.00 1.93
CA PHE A 299 14.17 -13.73 1.16
C PHE A 299 12.89 -12.92 1.00
N SER A 300 12.38 -12.34 2.09
CA SER A 300 11.15 -11.52 2.06
C SER A 300 11.28 -10.29 1.15
N TYR A 301 12.42 -9.60 1.23
CA TYR A 301 12.69 -8.40 0.40
C TYR A 301 12.77 -8.76 -1.09
N ALA A 302 13.42 -9.86 -1.45
CA ALA A 302 13.50 -10.31 -2.84
C ALA A 302 12.11 -10.64 -3.39
N LEU A 303 11.29 -11.38 -2.64
CA LEU A 303 9.91 -11.68 -3.04
C LEU A 303 9.06 -10.42 -3.19
N SER A 304 9.12 -9.50 -2.23
CA SER A 304 8.32 -8.26 -2.25
C SER A 304 8.74 -7.29 -3.35
N SER A 305 9.95 -7.45 -3.88
CA SER A 305 10.43 -6.73 -5.07
C SER A 305 10.05 -7.42 -6.38
N GLY A 306 9.28 -8.52 -6.31
CA GLY A 306 8.82 -9.27 -7.47
C GLY A 306 9.85 -10.26 -8.02
N CYS A 307 11.03 -10.44 -7.41
CA CYS A 307 12.06 -11.33 -7.95
C CYS A 307 11.56 -12.79 -8.02
N PRO A 308 11.68 -13.48 -9.16
CA PRO A 308 11.67 -14.94 -9.19
C PRO A 308 12.78 -15.49 -8.30
N ILE A 309 12.49 -16.52 -7.49
CA ILE A 309 13.45 -17.03 -6.51
C ILE A 309 13.79 -18.50 -6.77
N VAL A 310 15.08 -18.82 -6.72
CA VAL A 310 15.57 -20.20 -6.52
C VAL A 310 16.13 -20.28 -5.09
N SER A 311 15.59 -21.19 -4.28
CA SER A 311 15.82 -21.17 -2.83
C SER A 311 16.00 -22.56 -2.24
N THR A 312 16.89 -22.67 -1.24
CA THR A 312 16.95 -23.81 -0.33
C THR A 312 15.76 -23.84 0.63
N PRO A 313 15.34 -25.02 1.12
CA PRO A 313 14.07 -25.22 1.77
C PRO A 313 14.09 -24.94 3.29
N ILE A 314 14.50 -23.75 3.72
CA ILE A 314 14.36 -23.33 5.13
C ILE A 314 12.88 -23.23 5.53
N PRO A 315 12.50 -23.27 6.82
CA PRO A 315 11.11 -23.21 7.27
C PRO A 315 10.30 -22.07 6.66
N HIS A 316 10.84 -20.86 6.65
CA HIS A 316 10.17 -19.68 6.04
C HIS A 316 9.89 -19.87 4.54
N VAL A 317 10.83 -20.42 3.80
CA VAL A 317 10.68 -20.67 2.35
C VAL A 317 9.61 -21.74 2.10
N ARG A 318 9.60 -22.84 2.86
CA ARG A 318 8.57 -23.89 2.74
C ARG A 318 7.15 -23.36 2.97
N GLU A 319 7.01 -22.39 3.88
CA GLU A 319 5.72 -21.79 4.19
C GLU A 319 5.26 -20.84 3.08
N VAL A 320 6.13 -19.96 2.59
CA VAL A 320 5.78 -18.84 1.72
C VAL A 320 5.91 -19.17 0.24
N LEU A 321 7.01 -19.79 -0.19
CA LEU A 321 7.31 -20.03 -1.61
C LEU A 321 6.42 -21.14 -2.18
N LYS A 322 5.63 -20.79 -3.20
CA LYS A 322 4.82 -21.73 -3.97
C LYS A 322 5.37 -21.88 -5.39
N ALA A 323 4.93 -22.89 -6.13
CA ALA A 323 5.42 -23.19 -7.47
C ALA A 323 5.24 -22.06 -8.49
N ASP A 324 4.28 -21.17 -8.25
CA ASP A 324 4.01 -19.97 -9.05
C ASP A 324 4.83 -18.75 -8.63
N MET A 325 5.70 -18.89 -7.60
CA MET A 325 6.54 -17.81 -7.05
C MET A 325 8.03 -18.01 -7.29
N GLY A 326 8.46 -19.24 -7.52
CA GLY A 326 9.85 -19.64 -7.69
C GLY A 326 10.06 -21.13 -7.56
N THR A 327 11.31 -21.55 -7.37
CA THR A 327 11.69 -22.98 -7.32
C THR A 327 12.45 -23.28 -6.03
N MET A 328 12.06 -24.34 -5.31
CA MET A 328 12.83 -24.88 -4.19
C MET A 328 13.80 -25.94 -4.70
N ILE A 329 15.03 -25.92 -4.14
CA ILE A 329 16.11 -26.89 -4.40
C ILE A 329 16.59 -27.48 -3.08
N ASP A 330 17.32 -28.60 -3.11
CA ASP A 330 17.95 -29.15 -1.93
C ASP A 330 19.14 -28.30 -1.45
N PHE A 331 19.54 -28.47 -0.19
CA PHE A 331 20.71 -27.79 0.33
C PHE A 331 21.96 -28.21 -0.44
N GLU A 332 22.82 -27.24 -0.77
CA GLU A 332 24.09 -27.42 -1.48
C GLU A 332 23.98 -28.09 -2.88
N ALA A 333 22.78 -28.10 -3.48
CA ALA A 333 22.50 -28.76 -4.76
C ALA A 333 22.74 -27.80 -5.95
N SER A 334 23.99 -27.60 -6.36
CA SER A 334 24.38 -26.73 -7.46
C SER A 334 23.79 -27.12 -8.82
N ASP A 335 23.62 -28.42 -9.09
CA ASP A 335 23.04 -28.91 -10.34
C ASP A 335 21.53 -28.55 -10.44
N GLN A 336 20.78 -28.75 -9.34
CA GLN A 336 19.37 -28.35 -9.26
C GLN A 336 19.22 -26.82 -9.39
N LEU A 337 20.15 -26.06 -8.82
CA LEU A 337 20.17 -24.60 -8.93
C LEU A 337 20.35 -24.18 -10.39
N ALA A 338 21.32 -24.78 -11.09
CA ALA A 338 21.59 -24.45 -12.50
C ALA A 338 20.39 -24.79 -13.39
N GLU A 339 19.76 -25.94 -13.19
CA GLU A 339 18.55 -26.33 -13.92
C GLU A 339 17.40 -25.36 -13.69
N ALA A 340 17.11 -25.02 -12.41
CA ALA A 340 16.02 -24.13 -12.06
C ALA A 340 16.20 -22.69 -12.60
N VAL A 341 17.43 -22.17 -12.54
CA VAL A 341 17.76 -20.85 -13.11
C VAL A 341 17.57 -20.83 -14.60
N ASN A 342 18.10 -21.81 -15.34
CA ASN A 342 17.97 -21.90 -16.79
C ASN A 342 16.50 -21.99 -17.21
N GLN A 343 15.69 -22.82 -16.54
CA GLN A 343 14.25 -22.94 -16.80
C GLN A 343 13.48 -21.62 -16.62
N ILE A 344 13.89 -20.77 -15.68
CA ILE A 344 13.27 -19.46 -15.48
C ILE A 344 13.75 -18.45 -16.54
N LEU A 345 15.05 -18.41 -16.83
CA LEU A 345 15.63 -17.45 -17.76
C LEU A 345 15.24 -17.69 -19.22
N ASP A 346 14.91 -18.95 -19.59
CA ASP A 346 14.51 -19.33 -20.94
C ASP A 346 13.01 -19.12 -21.21
N ASP A 347 12.21 -18.85 -20.19
CA ASP A 347 10.75 -18.62 -20.29
C ASP A 347 10.40 -17.20 -19.79
N ALA A 348 10.60 -16.20 -20.66
CA ALA A 348 10.30 -14.82 -20.33
C ALA A 348 8.82 -14.59 -19.90
N PRO A 349 7.80 -15.18 -20.52
CA PRO A 349 6.42 -15.09 -20.04
C PRO A 349 6.22 -15.67 -18.65
N ARG A 350 6.92 -16.75 -18.29
CA ARG A 350 6.89 -17.32 -16.94
C ARG A 350 7.56 -16.39 -15.94
N LEU A 351 8.69 -15.80 -16.29
CA LEU A 351 9.41 -14.85 -15.44
C LEU A 351 8.51 -13.68 -15.08
N GLU A 352 7.82 -13.05 -16.03
CA GLU A 352 6.91 -11.93 -15.77
C GLU A 352 5.68 -12.37 -14.95
N ARG A 353 5.11 -13.55 -15.20
CA ARG A 353 4.02 -14.08 -14.35
C ARG A 353 4.48 -14.27 -12.89
N ILE A 354 5.67 -14.79 -12.66
CA ILE A 354 6.23 -14.96 -11.31
C ILE A 354 6.41 -13.60 -10.64
N ARG A 355 6.93 -12.60 -11.34
CA ARG A 355 7.07 -11.23 -10.83
C ARG A 355 5.74 -10.69 -10.34
N HIS A 356 4.73 -10.75 -11.18
CA HIS A 356 3.39 -10.26 -10.85
C HIS A 356 2.80 -10.99 -9.64
N VAL A 357 2.89 -12.32 -9.61
CA VAL A 357 2.41 -13.14 -8.48
C VAL A 357 3.12 -12.78 -7.17
N ASN A 358 4.45 -12.59 -7.21
CA ASN A 358 5.23 -12.24 -6.03
C ASN A 358 4.83 -10.86 -5.50
N LEU A 359 4.74 -9.84 -6.33
CA LEU A 359 4.27 -8.50 -5.95
C LEU A 359 2.85 -8.57 -5.36
N GLN A 360 1.92 -9.25 -6.02
CA GLN A 360 0.53 -9.40 -5.58
C GLN A 360 0.43 -10.10 -4.21
N LYS A 361 1.19 -11.17 -3.99
CA LYS A 361 1.15 -11.94 -2.74
C LYS A 361 1.86 -11.23 -1.59
N MET A 362 2.89 -10.43 -1.89
CA MET A 362 3.74 -9.81 -0.87
C MET A 362 3.32 -8.40 -0.47
N VAL A 363 2.39 -7.76 -1.17
CA VAL A 363 1.90 -6.43 -0.77
C VAL A 363 1.37 -6.38 0.66
N LYS A 364 0.78 -7.47 1.14
CA LYS A 364 0.30 -7.61 2.53
C LYS A 364 1.39 -7.50 3.58
N THR A 365 2.65 -7.78 3.22
CA THR A 365 3.82 -7.68 4.11
C THR A 365 4.49 -6.31 4.06
N SER A 366 3.92 -5.34 3.32
CA SER A 366 4.48 -3.99 3.32
C SER A 366 4.56 -3.42 4.74
N TRP A 367 5.61 -2.62 5.01
CA TRP A 367 5.78 -1.99 6.32
C TRP A 367 4.54 -1.19 6.76
N GLN A 368 3.79 -0.62 5.82
CA GLN A 368 2.52 0.06 6.08
C GLN A 368 1.48 -0.89 6.69
N ASN A 369 1.32 -2.08 6.11
CA ASN A 369 0.37 -3.07 6.59
C ASN A 369 0.85 -3.75 7.89
N VAL A 370 2.15 -3.99 8.01
CA VAL A 370 2.76 -4.53 9.24
C VAL A 370 2.60 -3.55 10.40
N ALA A 371 2.75 -2.24 10.16
CA ALA A 371 2.50 -1.21 11.17
C ALA A 371 1.02 -1.20 11.63
N ILE A 372 0.07 -1.35 10.71
CA ILE A 372 -1.36 -1.47 11.05
C ILE A 372 -1.59 -2.70 11.95
N ALA A 373 -1.02 -3.85 11.58
CA ALA A 373 -1.18 -5.08 12.34
C ALA A 373 -0.61 -4.96 13.77
N HIS A 374 0.57 -4.33 13.92
CA HIS A 374 1.17 -4.08 15.25
C HIS A 374 0.31 -3.13 16.09
N VAL A 375 -0.11 -2.01 15.49
CA VAL A 375 -0.91 -1.01 16.20
C VAL A 375 -2.27 -1.56 16.60
N ASN A 376 -2.95 -2.32 15.74
CA ASN A 376 -4.19 -3.01 16.09
C ASN A 376 -3.99 -3.97 17.27
N LEU A 377 -2.89 -4.72 17.28
CA LEU A 377 -2.55 -5.59 18.41
C LEU A 377 -2.31 -4.77 19.69
N PHE A 378 -1.55 -3.67 19.60
CA PHE A 378 -1.28 -2.82 20.77
C PHE A 378 -2.56 -2.24 21.38
N GLU A 379 -3.49 -1.76 20.53
CA GLU A 379 -4.79 -1.24 20.99
C GLU A 379 -5.71 -2.31 21.60
N LEU A 380 -5.57 -3.58 21.20
CA LEU A 380 -6.30 -4.69 21.83
C LEU A 380 -5.79 -5.03 23.23
N LEU A 381 -4.49 -4.79 23.50
CA LEU A 381 -3.83 -5.22 24.73
C LEU A 381 -3.83 -4.17 25.85
N VAL A 382 -4.15 -2.91 25.53
CA VAL A 382 -4.17 -1.83 26.52
C VAL A 382 -5.60 -1.54 26.99
N ASP A 383 -5.76 -1.25 28.28
CA ASP A 383 -7.07 -1.07 28.91
C ASP A 383 -7.82 0.17 28.39
N GLU A 384 -7.11 1.27 28.15
CA GLU A 384 -7.69 2.52 27.69
C GLU A 384 -7.67 2.61 26.17
N LYS A 385 -8.80 2.36 25.52
CA LYS A 385 -8.94 2.54 24.07
C LYS A 385 -8.86 4.03 23.70
N ARG A 386 -8.07 4.35 22.69
CA ARG A 386 -7.98 5.70 22.11
C ARG A 386 -8.31 5.64 20.63
N ASP A 387 -8.89 6.75 20.12
CA ASP A 387 -9.12 6.85 18.68
C ASP A 387 -7.78 6.88 17.93
N MET A 388 -7.56 5.87 17.12
CA MET A 388 -6.40 5.71 16.28
C MET A 388 -6.48 6.67 15.10
N MET A 389 -5.54 7.60 15.01
CA MET A 389 -5.52 8.61 13.96
C MET A 389 -4.51 8.27 12.87
N TYR A 390 -5.01 7.92 11.69
CA TYR A 390 -4.17 7.77 10.51
C TYR A 390 -3.59 9.10 10.06
N SER A 391 -2.29 9.14 9.82
CA SER A 391 -1.61 10.31 9.27
C SER A 391 -1.96 10.50 7.81
N MET A 392 -2.28 11.73 7.41
CA MET A 392 -2.57 12.06 6.03
C MET A 392 -1.28 11.95 5.19
N PRO A 393 -1.27 11.14 4.12
CA PRO A 393 -0.12 11.10 3.20
C PRO A 393 0.06 12.45 2.50
N PRO A 394 1.30 12.87 2.20
CA PRO A 394 1.55 14.03 1.34
C PRO A 394 0.90 13.81 -0.03
N LEU A 395 0.52 14.90 -0.69
CA LEU A 395 0.10 14.83 -2.08
C LEU A 395 1.29 14.39 -2.95
N ASN A 396 1.05 13.39 -3.80
CA ASN A 396 2.02 12.87 -4.75
C ASN A 396 1.35 12.69 -6.10
N LEU A 397 1.82 13.42 -7.11
CA LEU A 397 1.32 13.36 -8.48
C LEU A 397 2.18 12.50 -9.42
N ASP A 398 3.20 11.81 -8.92
CA ASP A 398 4.15 11.04 -9.76
C ASP A 398 3.41 10.04 -10.66
N HIS A 399 2.38 9.38 -10.13
CA HIS A 399 1.60 8.43 -10.91
C HIS A 399 0.69 9.11 -11.93
N MET A 400 0.16 10.31 -11.62
CA MET A 400 -0.59 11.12 -12.59
C MET A 400 0.28 11.49 -13.79
N PHE A 401 1.54 11.91 -13.54
CA PHE A 401 2.48 12.20 -14.62
C PHE A 401 2.87 10.93 -15.40
N ARG A 402 3.11 9.82 -14.70
CA ARG A 402 3.51 8.52 -15.33
C ARG A 402 2.42 7.97 -16.26
N MET A 403 1.16 8.04 -15.84
CA MET A 403 0.03 7.56 -16.63
C MET A 403 -0.38 8.53 -17.75
N SER A 404 0.14 9.76 -17.77
CA SER A 404 -0.17 10.78 -18.78
C SER A 404 0.81 10.70 -19.94
N THR A 405 0.33 10.31 -21.10
CA THR A 405 1.09 10.40 -22.36
C THR A 405 0.98 11.80 -22.99
N GLU A 406 1.52 12.00 -24.19
CA GLU A 406 1.31 13.24 -24.94
C GLU A 406 -0.18 13.44 -25.31
N ARG A 407 -0.93 12.35 -25.50
CA ARG A 407 -2.35 12.38 -25.91
C ARG A 407 -3.29 12.61 -24.75
N ALA A 408 -3.24 11.75 -23.73
CA ALA A 408 -4.22 11.73 -22.65
C ALA A 408 -3.73 10.84 -21.49
N PHE A 409 -4.58 10.62 -20.48
CA PHE A 409 -4.37 9.69 -19.39
C PHE A 409 -4.71 8.26 -19.85
N VAL A 410 -3.78 7.31 -19.69
CA VAL A 410 -3.93 5.90 -20.08
C VAL A 410 -4.93 5.19 -19.16
N GLN A 411 -5.76 4.30 -19.72
CA GLN A 411 -6.86 3.68 -18.98
C GLN A 411 -6.39 2.70 -17.91
N PHE A 412 -5.51 1.75 -18.24
CA PHE A 412 -5.06 0.73 -17.30
C PHE A 412 -3.55 0.78 -17.05
N ALA A 413 -3.14 0.21 -15.93
CA ALA A 413 -1.74 -0.01 -15.58
C ALA A 413 -1.48 -1.50 -15.33
N ASP A 414 -0.33 -1.98 -15.76
CA ASP A 414 0.25 -3.22 -15.25
C ASP A 414 1.05 -2.88 -13.99
N ILE A 415 0.47 -3.19 -12.85
CA ILE A 415 0.90 -2.75 -11.52
C ILE A 415 0.95 -1.23 -11.44
N SER A 416 2.11 -0.61 -11.70
CA SER A 416 2.29 0.86 -11.66
C SER A 416 2.79 1.46 -12.97
N MET A 417 2.89 0.65 -14.02
CA MET A 417 3.34 1.10 -15.35
C MET A 417 2.13 1.19 -16.30
N PRO A 418 2.01 2.27 -17.10
CA PRO A 418 0.88 2.41 -18.01
C PRO A 418 0.87 1.29 -19.04
N ASP A 419 -0.27 0.61 -19.19
CA ASP A 419 -0.52 -0.32 -20.29
C ASP A 419 -1.01 0.46 -21.52
N LEU A 420 -0.10 0.86 -22.39
CA LEU A 420 -0.43 1.64 -23.57
C LEU A 420 -1.42 0.93 -24.51
N ASN A 421 -1.48 -0.42 -24.50
CA ASN A 421 -2.40 -1.19 -25.31
C ASN A 421 -3.86 -1.04 -24.84
N SER A 422 -4.08 -0.61 -23.59
CA SER A 422 -5.42 -0.35 -23.08
C SER A 422 -6.06 0.91 -23.69
N GLY A 423 -5.26 1.77 -24.29
CA GLY A 423 -5.73 3.04 -24.86
C GLY A 423 -6.19 4.04 -23.80
N TYR A 424 -7.20 4.82 -24.16
CA TYR A 424 -7.70 5.96 -23.40
C TYR A 424 -9.21 5.93 -23.30
N ALA A 425 -9.75 6.32 -22.14
CA ALA A 425 -11.19 6.47 -21.94
C ALA A 425 -11.56 7.92 -21.62
N LEU A 426 -12.63 8.41 -22.23
CA LEU A 426 -13.17 9.76 -21.99
C LEU A 426 -13.49 9.98 -20.52
N ASP A 427 -14.16 9.03 -19.89
CA ASP A 427 -14.63 9.15 -18.52
C ASP A 427 -13.48 9.22 -17.49
N ASP A 428 -12.35 8.54 -17.74
CA ASP A 428 -11.14 8.69 -16.97
C ASP A 428 -10.50 10.06 -17.15
N ASN A 429 -10.41 10.53 -18.37
CA ASN A 429 -9.85 11.85 -18.68
C ASN A 429 -10.74 12.99 -18.17
N ALA A 430 -12.05 12.81 -18.13
CA ALA A 430 -12.98 13.75 -17.48
C ALA A 430 -12.69 13.84 -15.96
N ARG A 431 -12.54 12.71 -15.28
CA ARG A 431 -12.15 12.67 -13.85
C ARG A 431 -10.77 13.29 -13.63
N ALA A 432 -9.79 13.00 -14.50
CA ALA A 432 -8.44 13.57 -14.43
C ALA A 432 -8.46 15.09 -14.58
N LEU A 433 -9.26 15.61 -15.50
CA LEU A 433 -9.47 17.06 -15.63
C LEU A 433 -9.98 17.67 -14.32
N ILE A 434 -11.00 17.09 -13.69
CA ILE A 434 -11.56 17.57 -12.43
C ILE A 434 -10.50 17.55 -11.33
N ALA A 435 -9.73 16.47 -11.22
CA ALA A 435 -8.66 16.34 -10.21
C ALA A 435 -7.61 17.43 -10.38
N MET A 436 -7.12 17.66 -11.60
CA MET A 436 -6.13 18.70 -11.87
C MET A 436 -6.66 20.12 -11.71
N LEU A 437 -7.94 20.35 -11.97
CA LEU A 437 -8.59 21.63 -11.68
C LEU A 437 -8.63 21.90 -10.17
N HIS A 438 -8.96 20.91 -9.36
CA HIS A 438 -8.96 21.03 -7.90
C HIS A 438 -7.54 21.19 -7.34
N HIS A 439 -6.54 20.52 -7.92
CA HIS A 439 -5.14 20.72 -7.54
C HIS A 439 -4.68 22.14 -7.91
N TYR A 440 -4.96 22.59 -9.12
CA TYR A 440 -4.64 23.97 -9.55
C TYR A 440 -5.28 25.04 -8.66
N LYS A 441 -6.52 24.82 -8.24
CA LYS A 441 -7.22 25.73 -7.32
C LYS A 441 -6.49 25.89 -5.97
N LEU A 442 -5.77 24.85 -5.51
CA LEU A 442 -5.05 24.85 -4.24
C LEU A 442 -3.62 25.40 -4.36
N TYR A 443 -2.93 25.09 -5.47
CA TYR A 443 -1.49 25.30 -5.58
C TYR A 443 -1.08 26.25 -6.73
N GLU A 444 -1.99 26.57 -7.65
CA GLU A 444 -1.76 27.43 -8.83
C GLU A 444 -0.50 27.03 -9.65
N SER A 445 -0.18 25.72 -9.71
CA SER A 445 0.98 25.21 -10.43
C SER A 445 0.84 25.39 -11.94
N GLN A 446 1.88 25.90 -12.59
CA GLN A 446 1.89 26.05 -14.06
C GLN A 446 1.90 24.69 -14.78
N GLU A 447 2.45 23.65 -14.16
CA GLU A 447 2.43 22.28 -14.71
C GLU A 447 1.02 21.72 -14.82
N ASP A 448 0.14 22.06 -13.86
CA ASP A 448 -1.24 21.65 -13.87
C ASP A 448 -1.99 22.16 -15.12
N LEU A 449 -1.70 23.40 -15.55
CA LEU A 449 -2.33 23.96 -16.75
C LEU A 449 -2.00 23.15 -18.02
N GLY A 450 -0.84 22.51 -18.08
CA GLY A 450 -0.46 21.61 -19.15
C GLY A 450 -1.32 20.35 -19.18
N LEU A 451 -1.53 19.71 -18.02
CA LEU A 451 -2.39 18.52 -17.87
C LEU A 451 -3.88 18.88 -18.07
N ILE A 452 -4.36 19.97 -17.48
CA ILE A 452 -5.73 20.48 -17.67
C ILE A 452 -6.03 20.66 -19.16
N LYS A 453 -5.11 21.33 -19.89
CA LYS A 453 -5.31 21.53 -21.34
C LYS A 453 -5.31 20.19 -22.08
N LYS A 454 -4.41 19.28 -21.79
CA LYS A 454 -4.31 17.94 -22.41
C LYS A 454 -5.63 17.17 -22.27
N TYR A 455 -6.16 17.07 -21.05
CA TYR A 455 -7.40 16.34 -20.80
C TYR A 455 -8.61 17.02 -21.41
N LEU A 456 -8.66 18.36 -21.40
CA LEU A 456 -9.71 19.13 -22.09
C LEU A 456 -9.67 18.91 -23.61
N ASP A 457 -8.48 18.92 -24.22
CA ASP A 457 -8.30 18.67 -25.65
C ASP A 457 -8.75 17.26 -26.01
N PHE A 458 -8.50 16.26 -25.16
CA PHE A 458 -8.95 14.89 -25.35
C PHE A 458 -10.49 14.78 -25.24
N ILE A 459 -11.13 15.47 -24.29
CA ILE A 459 -12.59 15.55 -24.21
C ILE A 459 -13.16 16.17 -25.51
N GLY A 460 -12.54 17.24 -26.00
CA GLY A 460 -12.90 17.84 -27.28
C GLY A 460 -12.73 16.91 -28.48
N TYR A 461 -11.67 16.10 -28.48
CA TYR A 461 -11.44 15.07 -29.50
C TYR A 461 -12.54 14.00 -29.52
N CYS A 462 -13.03 13.59 -28.35
CA CYS A 462 -14.09 12.58 -28.21
C CYS A 462 -15.47 13.09 -28.63
N MET A 463 -15.67 14.40 -28.75
CA MET A 463 -16.96 14.98 -29.12
C MET A 463 -17.29 14.77 -30.59
N GLN A 464 -18.48 14.29 -30.87
CA GLN A 464 -19.04 14.07 -32.21
C GLN A 464 -19.72 15.32 -32.76
N GLU A 465 -20.05 15.29 -34.07
CA GLU A 465 -20.72 16.44 -34.74
C GLU A 465 -22.05 16.80 -34.10
N ASP A 466 -22.79 15.81 -33.61
CA ASP A 466 -24.10 16.01 -32.96
C ASP A 466 -23.98 16.49 -31.50
N GLY A 467 -22.78 16.54 -30.91
CA GLY A 467 -22.53 16.98 -29.53
C GLY A 467 -22.52 15.86 -28.49
N THR A 468 -22.69 14.60 -28.90
CA THR A 468 -22.42 13.41 -28.04
C THR A 468 -20.93 13.14 -27.96
N PHE A 469 -20.53 12.21 -27.10
CA PHE A 469 -19.15 11.80 -26.98
C PHE A 469 -19.00 10.28 -27.16
N LEU A 470 -17.92 9.87 -27.83
CA LEU A 470 -17.42 8.50 -27.77
C LEU A 470 -16.44 8.35 -26.60
N ASN A 471 -16.38 7.16 -26.01
CA ASN A 471 -15.60 6.95 -24.77
C ASN A 471 -14.22 6.32 -25.03
N TYR A 472 -14.13 5.33 -25.91
CA TYR A 472 -12.97 4.45 -26.03
C TYR A 472 -12.12 4.78 -27.26
N VAL A 473 -10.82 5.06 -27.01
CA VAL A 473 -9.82 5.40 -28.03
C VAL A 473 -8.63 4.50 -27.85
N ASP A 474 -8.13 3.87 -28.91
CA ASP A 474 -6.94 3.01 -28.86
C ASP A 474 -5.62 3.81 -28.74
N SER A 475 -4.50 3.10 -28.65
CA SER A 475 -3.16 3.70 -28.54
C SER A 475 -2.78 4.58 -29.74
N ASP A 476 -3.29 4.25 -30.93
CA ASP A 476 -3.01 5.00 -32.17
C ASP A 476 -3.91 6.23 -32.32
N GLY A 477 -4.96 6.30 -31.51
CA GLY A 477 -5.92 7.42 -31.48
C GLY A 477 -7.17 7.19 -32.31
N HIS A 478 -7.51 5.94 -32.62
CA HIS A 478 -8.77 5.64 -33.32
C HIS A 478 -9.85 5.25 -32.31
N PHE A 479 -11.10 5.61 -32.61
CA PHE A 479 -12.23 5.13 -31.83
C PHE A 479 -12.42 3.61 -32.03
N THR A 480 -12.59 2.88 -30.93
CA THR A 480 -12.74 1.43 -30.96
C THR A 480 -14.20 1.01 -31.20
N GLU A 481 -14.42 -0.25 -31.65
CA GLU A 481 -15.76 -0.83 -31.82
C GLU A 481 -16.53 -0.95 -30.49
N GLN A 482 -15.86 -0.89 -29.35
CA GLN A 482 -16.47 -0.93 -28.02
C GLN A 482 -17.48 0.23 -27.83
N ASN A 483 -17.26 1.37 -28.49
CA ASN A 483 -18.16 2.50 -28.47
C ASN A 483 -19.57 2.19 -29.03
N GLU A 484 -19.70 1.20 -29.88
CA GLU A 484 -20.99 0.75 -30.44
C GLU A 484 -21.68 -0.31 -29.56
N GLN A 485 -20.92 -0.95 -28.67
CA GLN A 485 -21.38 -2.09 -27.85
C GLN A 485 -21.80 -1.68 -26.45
N GLU A 486 -21.27 -0.57 -25.95
CA GLU A 486 -21.47 -0.10 -24.58
C GLU A 486 -22.44 1.08 -24.50
N ASN A 487 -23.11 1.21 -23.36
CA ASN A 487 -23.90 2.42 -23.07
C ASN A 487 -22.95 3.55 -22.60
N LEU A 488 -22.85 4.60 -23.40
CA LEU A 488 -21.92 5.70 -23.16
C LEU A 488 -22.53 6.86 -22.36
N GLU A 489 -23.78 6.75 -21.88
CA GLU A 489 -24.45 7.85 -21.17
C GLU A 489 -23.66 8.33 -19.95
N ASP A 490 -23.11 7.41 -19.15
CA ASP A 490 -22.37 7.77 -17.95
C ASP A 490 -21.06 8.50 -18.27
N ALA A 491 -20.36 8.11 -19.33
CA ALA A 491 -19.16 8.80 -19.82
C ALA A 491 -19.50 10.20 -20.33
N ASN A 492 -20.59 10.34 -21.10
CA ASN A 492 -21.09 11.62 -21.57
C ASN A 492 -21.45 12.55 -20.39
N GLY A 493 -22.15 12.03 -19.38
CA GLY A 493 -22.47 12.79 -18.17
C GLY A 493 -21.23 13.27 -17.42
N ARG A 494 -20.19 12.42 -17.29
CA ARG A 494 -18.92 12.81 -16.66
C ARG A 494 -18.19 13.90 -17.45
N ALA A 495 -18.20 13.83 -18.79
CA ALA A 495 -17.63 14.88 -19.60
C ALA A 495 -18.35 16.23 -19.36
N VAL A 496 -19.68 16.21 -19.28
CA VAL A 496 -20.48 17.41 -18.93
C VAL A 496 -20.11 17.93 -17.53
N TRP A 497 -19.93 17.05 -16.54
CA TRP A 497 -19.49 17.45 -15.21
C TRP A 497 -18.09 18.09 -15.25
N ALA A 498 -17.11 17.48 -15.93
CA ALA A 498 -15.76 18.01 -16.03
C ALA A 498 -15.71 19.38 -16.71
N LEU A 499 -16.44 19.55 -17.81
CA LEU A 499 -16.55 20.83 -18.50
C LEU A 499 -17.20 21.90 -17.60
N GLY A 500 -18.22 21.52 -16.83
CA GLY A 500 -18.84 22.40 -15.84
C GLY A 500 -17.88 22.85 -14.74
N GLU A 501 -17.01 21.98 -14.24
CA GLU A 501 -15.99 22.34 -13.24
C GLU A 501 -14.99 23.38 -13.81
N VAL A 502 -14.62 23.29 -15.10
CA VAL A 502 -13.80 24.33 -15.76
C VAL A 502 -14.52 25.68 -15.71
N VAL A 503 -15.83 25.69 -16.02
CA VAL A 503 -16.64 26.93 -15.97
C VAL A 503 -16.75 27.45 -14.53
N GLY A 504 -16.93 26.58 -13.55
CA GLY A 504 -16.99 26.96 -12.14
C GLY A 504 -15.69 27.62 -11.63
N LEU A 505 -14.56 27.31 -12.24
CA LEU A 505 -13.24 27.85 -11.92
C LEU A 505 -12.74 28.89 -12.96
N ALA A 506 -13.59 29.37 -13.82
CA ALA A 506 -13.21 30.30 -14.92
C ALA A 506 -12.47 31.55 -14.43
N HIS A 507 -12.72 32.00 -13.20
CA HIS A 507 -12.05 33.17 -12.60
C HIS A 507 -10.55 32.91 -12.24
N LEU A 508 -10.12 31.67 -12.19
CA LEU A 508 -8.72 31.26 -11.92
C LEU A 508 -7.98 30.83 -13.19
N LEU A 509 -8.72 30.44 -14.23
CA LEU A 509 -8.16 29.78 -15.40
C LEU A 509 -7.94 30.76 -16.58
N PRO A 510 -6.90 30.52 -17.42
CA PRO A 510 -6.71 31.26 -18.64
C PRO A 510 -7.87 31.11 -19.65
N GLU A 511 -8.22 32.19 -20.38
CA GLU A 511 -9.29 32.17 -21.38
C GLU A 511 -9.17 31.06 -22.43
N ARG A 512 -7.91 30.70 -22.81
CA ARG A 512 -7.62 29.60 -23.75
C ARG A 512 -8.06 28.21 -23.26
N ILE A 513 -8.39 28.06 -21.96
CA ILE A 513 -8.95 26.84 -21.36
C ILE A 513 -10.44 26.99 -21.20
N VAL A 514 -10.89 28.14 -20.69
CA VAL A 514 -12.30 28.38 -20.35
C VAL A 514 -13.20 28.43 -21.60
N LYS A 515 -12.76 29.13 -22.63
CA LYS A 515 -13.59 29.30 -23.84
C LYS A 515 -13.93 28.02 -24.57
N PRO A 516 -12.92 27.12 -24.88
CA PRO A 516 -13.23 25.80 -25.46
C PRO A 516 -14.16 24.96 -24.60
N ALA A 517 -13.98 24.98 -23.27
CA ALA A 517 -14.82 24.22 -22.35
C ALA A 517 -16.29 24.69 -22.39
N ILE A 518 -16.54 26.01 -22.47
CA ILE A 518 -17.89 26.55 -22.61
C ILE A 518 -18.52 26.09 -23.95
N GLU A 519 -17.78 26.18 -25.05
CA GLU A 519 -18.27 25.80 -26.39
C GLU A 519 -18.64 24.29 -26.43
N LEU A 520 -17.79 23.41 -25.84
CA LEU A 520 -18.05 21.98 -25.72
C LEU A 520 -19.29 21.72 -24.84
N LEU A 521 -19.39 22.40 -23.68
CA LEU A 521 -20.51 22.23 -22.75
C LEU A 521 -21.82 22.66 -23.33
N GLU A 522 -21.85 23.76 -24.10
CA GLU A 522 -23.05 24.25 -24.82
C GLU A 522 -23.53 23.19 -25.82
N ARG A 523 -22.63 22.62 -26.62
CA ARG A 523 -22.96 21.56 -27.59
C ARG A 523 -23.48 20.29 -26.88
N ALA A 524 -22.78 19.81 -25.85
CA ALA A 524 -23.17 18.62 -25.10
C ALA A 524 -24.53 18.79 -24.40
N SER A 525 -24.87 20.00 -23.93
CA SER A 525 -26.13 20.27 -23.23
C SER A 525 -27.38 20.02 -24.08
N ALA A 526 -27.28 20.07 -25.41
CA ALA A 526 -28.38 19.79 -26.33
C ALA A 526 -28.91 18.34 -26.20
N HIS A 527 -28.04 17.39 -25.80
CA HIS A 527 -28.39 15.98 -25.64
C HIS A 527 -28.74 15.59 -24.19
N ALA A 528 -28.54 16.49 -23.22
CA ALA A 528 -28.71 16.21 -21.81
C ALA A 528 -30.08 15.61 -21.44
N LEU A 529 -31.13 16.02 -22.10
CA LEU A 529 -32.50 15.53 -21.86
C LEU A 529 -32.75 14.10 -22.39
N LEU A 530 -31.84 13.54 -23.19
CA LEU A 530 -31.94 12.20 -23.75
C LEU A 530 -31.37 11.13 -22.82
N TYR A 531 -30.67 11.51 -21.76
CA TYR A 531 -30.10 10.57 -20.80
C TYR A 531 -31.18 9.96 -19.92
N TYR A 532 -31.06 8.63 -19.68
CA TYR A 532 -31.93 7.84 -18.82
C TYR A 532 -31.20 7.19 -17.65
N SER A 533 -29.88 7.02 -17.75
CA SER A 533 -29.08 6.56 -16.60
C SER A 533 -29.17 7.57 -15.45
N THR A 534 -29.48 7.08 -14.25
CA THR A 534 -29.53 7.90 -13.02
C THR A 534 -28.20 8.63 -12.79
N ARG A 535 -27.08 7.96 -13.08
CA ARG A 535 -25.73 8.51 -12.89
C ARG A 535 -25.41 9.56 -13.95
N SER A 536 -25.75 9.30 -15.20
CA SER A 536 -25.59 10.28 -16.27
C SER A 536 -26.39 11.57 -16.00
N MET A 537 -27.66 11.44 -15.58
CA MET A 537 -28.49 12.60 -15.17
C MET A 537 -27.83 13.33 -13.99
N ALA A 538 -27.31 12.61 -13.00
CA ALA A 538 -26.66 13.21 -11.84
C ALA A 538 -25.37 13.97 -12.21
N PHE A 539 -24.47 13.39 -13.01
CA PHE A 539 -23.28 14.09 -13.49
C PHE A 539 -23.61 15.32 -14.31
N THR A 540 -24.64 15.22 -15.18
CA THR A 540 -25.11 16.32 -15.99
C THR A 540 -25.64 17.45 -15.14
N ILE A 541 -26.45 17.18 -14.12
CA ILE A 541 -26.95 18.19 -13.16
C ILE A 541 -25.76 18.91 -12.51
N LYS A 542 -24.75 18.14 -12.01
CA LYS A 542 -23.57 18.74 -11.40
C LYS A 542 -22.83 19.68 -12.33
N GLY A 543 -22.61 19.29 -13.58
CA GLY A 543 -21.92 20.12 -14.58
C GLY A 543 -22.68 21.36 -14.96
N LEU A 544 -23.95 21.21 -15.27
CA LEU A 544 -24.80 22.34 -15.72
C LEU A 544 -25.16 23.32 -14.58
N SER A 545 -25.01 22.92 -13.31
CA SER A 545 -25.19 23.81 -12.16
C SER A 545 -24.21 24.99 -12.14
N PHE A 546 -23.08 24.91 -12.84
CA PHE A 546 -22.14 26.02 -13.00
C PHE A 546 -22.51 26.99 -14.12
N MET A 547 -23.41 26.59 -15.02
CA MET A 547 -23.83 27.43 -16.14
C MET A 547 -24.92 28.42 -15.73
N ARG A 548 -24.79 29.65 -16.24
CA ARG A 548 -25.83 30.69 -16.04
C ARG A 548 -26.77 30.72 -17.23
N GLY A 549 -28.05 30.87 -16.97
CA GLY A 549 -29.07 31.03 -18.00
C GLY A 549 -30.28 30.13 -17.81
N LYS A 550 -31.42 30.60 -18.24
CA LYS A 550 -32.73 29.94 -18.03
C LYS A 550 -32.79 28.54 -18.69
N ASN A 551 -32.11 28.37 -19.84
CA ASN A 551 -32.10 27.08 -20.53
C ASN A 551 -31.42 25.97 -19.69
N TYR A 552 -30.25 26.25 -19.10
CA TYR A 552 -29.53 25.27 -18.27
C TYR A 552 -30.30 24.95 -16.98
N GLN A 553 -30.89 25.98 -16.35
CA GLN A 553 -31.75 25.78 -15.19
C GLN A 553 -32.96 24.88 -15.55
N THR A 554 -33.57 25.04 -16.74
CA THR A 554 -34.64 24.16 -17.21
C THR A 554 -34.17 22.72 -17.38
N ILE A 555 -32.99 22.48 -17.96
CA ILE A 555 -32.43 21.13 -18.10
C ILE A 555 -32.20 20.50 -16.71
N VAL A 556 -31.57 21.23 -15.80
CA VAL A 556 -31.34 20.79 -14.42
C VAL A 556 -32.68 20.42 -13.75
N THR A 557 -33.70 21.25 -13.89
CA THR A 557 -35.03 20.99 -13.32
C THR A 557 -35.66 19.72 -13.89
N VAL A 558 -35.63 19.53 -15.21
CA VAL A 558 -36.18 18.30 -15.84
C VAL A 558 -35.49 17.03 -15.40
N LEU A 559 -34.14 17.04 -15.34
CA LEU A 559 -33.37 15.88 -14.90
C LEU A 559 -33.58 15.60 -13.41
N ALA A 560 -33.63 16.64 -12.58
CA ALA A 560 -33.91 16.50 -11.15
C ALA A 560 -35.33 15.97 -10.89
N ASP A 561 -36.34 16.45 -11.62
CA ASP A 561 -37.72 15.94 -11.53
C ASP A 561 -37.82 14.47 -11.95
N ARG A 562 -37.04 14.01 -12.94
CA ARG A 562 -36.95 12.59 -13.28
C ARG A 562 -36.36 11.74 -12.12
N LEU A 563 -35.28 12.20 -11.48
CA LEU A 563 -34.72 11.53 -10.30
C LEU A 563 -35.74 11.52 -9.15
N VAL A 564 -36.45 12.61 -8.91
CA VAL A 564 -37.53 12.65 -7.90
C VAL A 564 -38.65 11.66 -8.23
N ALA A 565 -39.07 11.56 -9.49
CA ALA A 565 -40.08 10.57 -9.90
C ALA A 565 -39.63 9.14 -9.70
N MET A 566 -38.35 8.82 -10.02
CA MET A 566 -37.76 7.51 -9.76
C MET A 566 -37.72 7.21 -8.25
N PHE A 567 -37.25 8.15 -7.44
CA PHE A 567 -37.26 8.00 -5.98
C PHE A 567 -38.67 7.75 -5.44
N THR A 568 -39.67 8.55 -5.88
CA THR A 568 -41.07 8.39 -5.44
C THR A 568 -41.66 7.05 -5.85
N HIS A 569 -41.27 6.51 -7.01
CA HIS A 569 -41.73 5.20 -7.49
C HIS A 569 -41.09 4.02 -6.73
N GLU A 570 -39.79 4.09 -6.47
CA GLU A 570 -39.04 2.96 -5.95
C GLU A 570 -38.96 2.91 -4.41
N SER A 571 -39.05 4.07 -3.73
CA SER A 571 -38.96 4.14 -2.27
C SER A 571 -40.15 3.44 -1.60
N ARG A 572 -39.88 2.44 -0.75
CA ARG A 572 -40.89 1.67 0.00
C ARG A 572 -40.32 1.21 1.35
N GLY A 573 -41.06 1.47 2.41
CA GLY A 573 -40.65 1.05 3.76
C GLY A 573 -39.33 1.66 4.17
N ASP A 574 -38.35 0.85 4.49
CA ASP A 574 -36.98 1.24 4.85
C ASP A 574 -36.05 1.43 3.64
N TRP A 575 -36.52 1.13 2.42
CA TRP A 575 -35.76 1.34 1.18
C TRP A 575 -36.03 2.72 0.63
N GLN A 576 -35.11 3.67 0.85
CA GLN A 576 -35.23 5.07 0.44
C GLN A 576 -34.24 5.39 -0.67
N TRP A 577 -34.50 4.80 -1.87
CA TRP A 577 -33.58 4.87 -3.01
C TRP A 577 -34.31 5.04 -4.34
N TYR A 578 -33.57 5.42 -5.39
CA TYR A 578 -34.06 5.73 -6.74
C TYR A 578 -34.28 4.49 -7.61
N GLU A 579 -33.65 3.36 -7.25
CA GLU A 579 -33.64 2.11 -7.99
C GLU A 579 -33.94 0.95 -7.02
N SER A 580 -34.31 -0.22 -7.55
CA SER A 580 -34.52 -1.42 -6.71
C SER A 580 -33.22 -2.05 -6.21
N TYR A 581 -32.07 -1.44 -6.52
CA TYR A 581 -30.72 -1.90 -6.19
C TYR A 581 -29.78 -0.74 -5.88
N LEU A 582 -28.66 -1.04 -5.18
CA LEU A 582 -27.47 -0.20 -5.07
C LEU A 582 -26.34 -0.85 -5.87
N THR A 583 -25.61 -0.08 -6.66
CA THR A 583 -24.52 -0.53 -7.51
C THR A 583 -23.28 0.36 -7.31
N TYR A 584 -22.66 0.90 -8.37
CA TYR A 584 -21.56 1.84 -8.26
C TYR A 584 -22.02 3.30 -8.28
N GLY A 585 -21.17 4.23 -7.83
CA GLY A 585 -21.40 5.66 -7.94
C GLY A 585 -22.68 6.16 -7.27
N ASN A 586 -23.17 5.46 -6.26
CA ASN A 586 -24.45 5.75 -5.63
C ASN A 586 -24.52 7.17 -5.06
N SER A 587 -23.46 7.64 -4.41
CA SER A 587 -23.42 8.95 -3.73
C SER A 587 -23.58 10.14 -4.66
N VAL A 588 -23.34 9.96 -5.96
CA VAL A 588 -23.47 11.04 -6.97
C VAL A 588 -24.92 11.51 -7.13
N ILE A 589 -25.90 10.59 -6.94
CA ILE A 589 -27.32 10.89 -7.18
C ILE A 589 -27.87 11.89 -6.14
N PRO A 590 -27.77 11.61 -4.81
CA PRO A 590 -28.19 12.58 -3.80
C PRO A 590 -27.37 13.88 -3.84
N GLU A 591 -26.06 13.82 -4.17
CA GLU A 591 -25.23 15.01 -4.33
C GLU A 591 -25.74 15.91 -5.48
N ALA A 592 -26.16 15.31 -6.59
CA ALA A 592 -26.70 16.03 -7.73
C ALA A 592 -28.05 16.70 -7.40
N LEU A 593 -28.93 16.05 -6.64
CA LEU A 593 -30.18 16.67 -6.19
C LEU A 593 -29.91 17.85 -5.25
N LEU A 594 -28.91 17.79 -4.39
CA LEU A 594 -28.52 18.93 -3.58
C LEU A 594 -27.98 20.07 -4.46
N ALA A 595 -27.22 19.79 -5.52
CA ALA A 595 -26.78 20.78 -6.51
C ALA A 595 -27.97 21.39 -7.29
N ALA A 596 -28.99 20.58 -7.62
CA ALA A 596 -30.20 21.04 -8.25
C ALA A 596 -30.99 22.01 -7.32
N TYR A 597 -31.06 21.69 -6.02
CA TYR A 597 -31.63 22.62 -5.02
C TYR A 597 -30.89 23.96 -4.97
N GLU A 598 -29.55 23.91 -4.90
CA GLU A 598 -28.72 25.13 -4.88
C GLU A 598 -28.92 25.99 -6.15
N THR A 599 -29.27 25.37 -7.28
CA THR A 599 -29.49 26.04 -8.58
C THR A 599 -30.93 26.60 -8.73
N THR A 600 -31.93 25.86 -8.21
CA THR A 600 -33.34 26.11 -8.48
C THR A 600 -34.13 26.65 -7.28
N ALA A 601 -33.61 26.46 -6.05
CA ALA A 601 -34.26 26.70 -4.78
C ALA A 601 -35.53 25.83 -4.52
N ASP A 602 -35.73 24.74 -5.28
CA ASP A 602 -36.84 23.80 -5.06
C ASP A 602 -36.49 22.83 -3.89
N THR A 603 -37.20 23.00 -2.79
CA THR A 603 -36.94 22.25 -1.54
C THR A 603 -37.18 20.74 -1.66
N ARG A 604 -38.00 20.28 -2.65
CA ARG A 604 -38.21 18.84 -2.90
C ARG A 604 -36.89 18.12 -3.19
N TYR A 605 -36.00 18.77 -3.96
CA TYR A 605 -34.69 18.19 -4.31
C TYR A 605 -33.81 18.04 -3.07
N ARG A 606 -33.76 19.07 -2.20
CA ARG A 606 -33.04 19.03 -0.95
C ARG A 606 -33.55 17.89 -0.04
N ASP A 607 -34.85 17.82 0.18
CA ASP A 607 -35.45 16.88 1.13
C ASP A 607 -35.22 15.42 0.72
N ILE A 608 -35.33 15.11 -0.60
CA ILE A 608 -35.01 13.80 -1.15
C ILE A 608 -33.50 13.55 -1.13
N ALA A 609 -32.67 14.55 -1.40
CA ALA A 609 -31.21 14.40 -1.30
C ALA A 609 -30.80 13.94 0.09
N TYR A 610 -31.29 14.56 1.16
CA TYR A 610 -31.02 14.13 2.54
C TYR A 610 -31.54 12.72 2.81
N GLN A 611 -32.80 12.47 2.51
CA GLN A 611 -33.42 11.19 2.79
C GLN A 611 -32.68 10.03 2.12
N SER A 612 -32.32 10.18 0.86
CA SER A 612 -31.57 9.16 0.11
C SER A 612 -30.11 9.04 0.51
N PHE A 613 -29.47 10.15 0.88
CA PHE A 613 -28.06 10.09 1.32
C PHE A 613 -27.92 9.48 2.70
N ASP A 614 -28.78 9.84 3.65
CA ASP A 614 -28.79 9.22 4.98
C ASP A 614 -29.12 7.72 4.91
N PHE A 615 -30.04 7.33 4.01
CA PHE A 615 -30.29 5.94 3.70
C PHE A 615 -29.02 5.23 3.20
N LEU A 616 -28.35 5.81 2.19
CA LEU A 616 -27.10 5.24 1.66
C LEU A 616 -26.03 5.10 2.74
N LEU A 617 -25.79 6.16 3.52
CA LEU A 617 -24.80 6.13 4.61
C LEU A 617 -25.14 5.05 5.64
N SER A 618 -26.40 4.83 5.98
CA SER A 618 -26.83 3.76 6.89
C SER A 618 -26.52 2.34 6.37
N ARG A 619 -26.29 2.17 5.06
CA ARG A 619 -25.96 0.89 4.43
C ARG A 619 -24.45 0.68 4.26
N ILE A 620 -23.70 1.76 4.07
CA ILE A 620 -22.26 1.67 3.77
C ILE A 620 -21.36 2.07 4.96
N ILE A 621 -21.88 2.71 6.00
CA ILE A 621 -21.12 2.99 7.23
C ILE A 621 -21.58 2.02 8.31
N VAL A 622 -20.69 1.10 8.71
CA VAL A 622 -20.95 0.07 9.70
C VAL A 622 -19.80 0.04 10.69
N ASP A 623 -20.09 0.07 11.99
CA ASP A 623 -19.08 0.03 13.07
C ASP A 623 -17.95 1.06 12.86
N ASP A 624 -18.33 2.25 12.39
CA ASP A 624 -17.41 3.38 12.12
C ASP A 624 -16.37 3.08 11.02
N GLU A 625 -16.69 2.17 10.09
CA GLU A 625 -15.94 1.85 8.88
C GLU A 625 -16.83 1.99 7.64
N ILE A 626 -16.22 2.34 6.49
CA ILE A 626 -16.94 2.37 5.21
C ILE A 626 -16.83 1.03 4.49
N HIS A 627 -17.97 0.48 4.08
CA HIS A 627 -18.11 -0.72 3.27
C HIS A 627 -18.91 -0.37 2.01
N VAL A 628 -18.22 -0.03 0.94
CA VAL A 628 -18.89 0.34 -0.32
C VAL A 628 -19.51 -0.89 -1.00
N ILE A 629 -20.46 -0.66 -1.87
CA ILE A 629 -21.17 -1.73 -2.56
C ILE A 629 -20.23 -2.47 -3.50
N SER A 630 -20.17 -3.80 -3.35
CA SER A 630 -19.32 -4.66 -4.17
C SER A 630 -19.74 -4.66 -5.64
N ASN A 631 -18.75 -4.59 -6.55
CA ASN A 631 -19.00 -4.81 -7.98
C ASN A 631 -19.27 -6.28 -8.34
N LYS A 632 -19.06 -7.22 -7.40
CA LYS A 632 -19.31 -8.66 -7.56
C LYS A 632 -20.73 -9.08 -7.16
N GLY A 633 -21.50 -8.16 -6.56
CA GLY A 633 -22.87 -8.43 -6.14
C GLY A 633 -23.52 -7.17 -5.61
N TRP A 634 -24.47 -6.64 -6.37
CA TRP A 634 -25.22 -5.43 -5.99
C TRP A 634 -26.13 -5.71 -4.79
N ALA A 635 -26.31 -4.71 -3.93
CA ALA A 635 -27.33 -4.79 -2.89
C ALA A 635 -28.70 -4.56 -3.51
N GLN A 636 -29.65 -5.46 -3.27
CA GLN A 636 -31.01 -5.37 -3.80
C GLN A 636 -32.00 -5.08 -2.68
N ARG A 637 -33.14 -4.49 -3.01
CA ARG A 637 -34.19 -4.16 -2.02
C ARG A 637 -34.64 -5.38 -1.23
N GLU A 638 -34.79 -6.54 -1.88
CA GLU A 638 -35.17 -7.80 -1.22
C GLU A 638 -34.01 -8.45 -0.47
N GLN A 639 -32.75 -8.11 -0.81
CA GLN A 639 -31.53 -8.57 -0.17
C GLN A 639 -30.59 -7.37 0.05
N PRO A 640 -30.87 -6.52 1.06
CA PRO A 640 -30.19 -5.23 1.21
C PRO A 640 -28.75 -5.30 1.66
N ARG A 641 -28.21 -6.46 1.94
CA ARG A 641 -26.78 -6.70 2.16
C ARG A 641 -26.30 -7.72 1.14
N SER A 642 -25.35 -7.33 0.30
CA SER A 642 -24.62 -8.29 -0.53
C SER A 642 -23.83 -9.24 0.38
N GLU A 643 -23.98 -10.56 0.17
CA GLU A 643 -23.11 -11.55 0.80
C GLU A 643 -21.72 -11.60 0.14
N ALA A 644 -21.55 -10.93 -1.02
CA ALA A 644 -20.29 -10.87 -1.73
C ALA A 644 -19.26 -10.05 -0.94
N LYS A 645 -18.18 -10.72 -0.55
CA LYS A 645 -17.01 -10.09 0.07
C LYS A 645 -16.01 -9.71 -1.02
N GLY A 646 -15.42 -8.52 -0.89
CA GLY A 646 -14.50 -7.98 -1.89
C GLY A 646 -15.21 -7.34 -3.08
N GLY A 647 -14.44 -6.89 -4.06
CA GLY A 647 -14.95 -6.10 -5.17
C GLY A 647 -15.31 -4.66 -4.78
N GLU A 648 -14.70 -4.13 -3.71
CA GLU A 648 -14.84 -2.74 -3.28
C GLU A 648 -13.89 -1.86 -4.10
N GLN A 649 -14.42 -0.80 -4.69
CA GLN A 649 -13.68 0.06 -5.61
C GLN A 649 -13.42 1.46 -5.04
N PRO A 650 -12.23 2.03 -5.26
CA PRO A 650 -11.85 3.39 -4.86
C PRO A 650 -12.82 4.49 -5.26
N ILE A 651 -13.47 4.34 -6.42
CA ILE A 651 -14.40 5.33 -6.97
C ILE A 651 -15.63 5.55 -6.06
N ASP A 652 -16.17 4.50 -5.45
CA ASP A 652 -17.32 4.60 -4.58
C ASP A 652 -17.00 5.33 -3.28
N VAL A 653 -15.81 5.08 -2.74
CA VAL A 653 -15.31 5.79 -1.55
C VAL A 653 -15.09 7.28 -1.88
N ALA A 654 -14.45 7.55 -3.00
CA ALA A 654 -14.18 8.94 -3.43
C ALA A 654 -15.44 9.74 -3.67
N TYR A 655 -16.41 9.18 -4.38
CA TYR A 655 -17.69 9.86 -4.63
C TYR A 655 -18.48 10.06 -3.35
N THR A 656 -18.37 9.13 -2.39
CA THR A 656 -18.98 9.33 -1.06
C THR A 656 -18.34 10.50 -0.32
N ILE A 657 -17.02 10.64 -0.35
CA ILE A 657 -16.29 11.77 0.24
C ILE A 657 -16.70 13.10 -0.43
N ILE A 658 -16.82 13.13 -1.75
CA ILE A 658 -17.24 14.33 -2.49
C ILE A 658 -18.66 14.72 -2.11
N ALA A 659 -19.57 13.77 -2.01
CA ALA A 659 -20.95 14.03 -1.56
C ALA A 659 -20.96 14.54 -0.11
N LEU A 660 -20.28 13.86 0.82
CA LEU A 660 -20.15 14.28 2.22
C LEU A 660 -19.62 15.71 2.36
N ASP A 661 -18.61 16.10 1.55
CA ASP A 661 -18.08 17.48 1.50
C ASP A 661 -19.17 18.49 1.10
N ARG A 662 -20.00 18.18 0.08
CA ARG A 662 -21.10 19.04 -0.33
C ARG A 662 -22.17 19.15 0.77
N PHE A 663 -22.59 18.05 1.35
CA PHE A 663 -23.58 18.02 2.43
C PHE A 663 -23.08 18.77 3.67
N TYR A 664 -21.83 18.57 4.08
CA TYR A 664 -21.22 19.32 5.18
C TYR A 664 -21.18 20.83 4.89
N ARG A 665 -20.75 21.24 3.69
CA ARG A 665 -20.71 22.66 3.33
C ARG A 665 -22.09 23.32 3.37
N HIS A 666 -23.12 22.56 3.04
CA HIS A 666 -24.50 23.04 3.05
C HIS A 666 -25.09 23.10 4.47
N THR A 667 -24.90 22.08 5.29
CA THR A 667 -25.54 21.94 6.61
C THR A 667 -24.70 22.45 7.77
N LYS A 668 -23.38 22.36 7.68
CA LYS A 668 -22.41 22.48 8.77
C LYS A 668 -22.59 21.42 9.87
N ASP A 669 -23.21 20.28 9.53
CA ASP A 669 -23.36 19.16 10.46
C ASP A 669 -22.04 18.39 10.57
N GLU A 670 -21.46 18.38 11.76
CA GLU A 670 -20.19 17.68 12.06
C GLU A 670 -20.25 16.17 11.82
N HIS A 671 -21.43 15.57 11.78
CA HIS A 671 -21.59 14.16 11.41
C HIS A 671 -21.00 13.88 10.02
N TYR A 672 -21.38 14.66 9.01
CA TYR A 672 -20.84 14.50 7.65
C TYR A 672 -19.33 14.73 7.60
N LYS A 673 -18.81 15.72 8.34
CA LYS A 673 -17.37 15.98 8.40
C LYS A 673 -16.59 14.83 9.03
N ASN A 674 -17.08 14.26 10.12
CA ASN A 674 -16.43 13.11 10.76
C ASN A 674 -16.45 11.89 9.84
N THR A 675 -17.57 11.67 9.13
CA THR A 675 -17.69 10.57 8.17
C THR A 675 -16.76 10.72 6.96
N ILE A 676 -16.41 11.96 6.53
CA ILE A 676 -15.38 12.19 5.50
C ILE A 676 -14.06 11.54 5.89
N ARG A 677 -13.64 11.73 7.14
CA ARG A 677 -12.40 11.17 7.64
C ARG A 677 -12.45 9.64 7.70
N THR A 678 -13.51 9.08 8.29
CA THR A 678 -13.74 7.63 8.33
C THR A 678 -13.68 7.02 6.93
N ALA A 679 -14.35 7.64 5.95
CA ALA A 679 -14.32 7.18 4.57
C ALA A 679 -12.91 7.27 3.95
N PHE A 680 -12.15 8.34 4.21
CA PHE A 680 -10.80 8.48 3.66
C PHE A 680 -9.81 7.47 4.25
N GLU A 681 -9.95 7.12 5.52
CA GLU A 681 -9.09 6.15 6.20
C GLU A 681 -9.18 4.73 5.57
N TRP A 682 -10.22 4.43 4.78
CA TRP A 682 -10.31 3.21 3.96
C TRP A 682 -9.12 3.06 3.01
N PHE A 683 -8.67 4.14 2.36
CA PHE A 683 -7.48 4.13 1.50
C PHE A 683 -6.20 3.85 2.29
N LEU A 684 -6.20 4.18 3.57
CA LEU A 684 -5.04 4.07 4.46
C LEU A 684 -4.97 2.74 5.20
N GLY A 685 -5.98 1.87 5.05
CA GLY A 685 -6.01 0.54 5.63
C GLY A 685 -7.08 0.33 6.72
N ARG A 686 -7.96 1.29 6.98
CA ARG A 686 -9.16 1.09 7.81
C ARG A 686 -10.27 0.49 6.94
N ASN A 687 -10.12 -0.78 6.63
CA ASN A 687 -10.99 -1.55 5.77
C ASN A 687 -10.99 -3.03 6.20
N HIS A 688 -11.90 -3.83 5.66
CA HIS A 688 -12.15 -5.21 6.10
C HIS A 688 -10.94 -6.17 6.04
N ILE A 689 -9.91 -5.87 5.25
CA ILE A 689 -8.67 -6.67 5.21
C ILE A 689 -7.47 -5.98 5.90
N GLN A 690 -7.67 -4.78 6.45
CA GLN A 690 -6.65 -4.00 7.15
C GLN A 690 -5.38 -3.77 6.31
N GLN A 691 -5.56 -3.46 5.01
CA GLN A 691 -4.47 -3.20 4.08
C GLN A 691 -4.65 -1.85 3.39
N ILE A 692 -3.51 -1.19 3.11
CA ILE A 692 -3.51 0.04 2.32
C ILE A 692 -4.09 -0.21 0.92
N VAL A 693 -4.79 0.78 0.41
CA VAL A 693 -5.23 0.85 -0.99
C VAL A 693 -4.46 1.93 -1.75
N TYR A 694 -4.04 2.98 -1.07
CA TYR A 694 -3.11 3.97 -1.63
C TYR A 694 -1.66 3.52 -1.48
N ASN A 695 -0.88 3.59 -2.57
CA ASN A 695 0.54 3.30 -2.57
C ASN A 695 1.35 4.61 -2.47
N PRO A 696 1.92 4.94 -1.29
CA PRO A 696 2.64 6.20 -1.10
C PRO A 696 3.99 6.27 -1.85
N VAL A 697 4.52 5.13 -2.32
CA VAL A 697 5.80 5.07 -3.04
C VAL A 697 5.62 5.46 -4.51
N THR A 698 4.53 5.03 -5.13
CA THR A 698 4.25 5.32 -6.54
C THR A 698 3.39 6.55 -6.75
N GLY A 699 2.61 6.97 -5.73
CA GLY A 699 1.56 7.98 -5.83
C GLY A 699 0.25 7.46 -6.43
N GLY A 700 0.19 6.16 -6.78
CA GLY A 700 -0.98 5.52 -7.36
C GLY A 700 -1.91 4.89 -6.32
N CYS A 701 -3.09 4.50 -6.74
CA CYS A 701 -4.07 3.79 -5.92
C CYS A 701 -4.35 2.42 -6.52
N PHE A 702 -4.34 1.38 -5.70
CA PHE A 702 -4.70 0.03 -6.09
C PHE A 702 -6.15 -0.05 -6.56
N ASP A 703 -6.44 -0.92 -7.53
CA ASP A 703 -7.72 -0.95 -8.23
C ASP A 703 -8.91 -1.41 -7.38
N GLY A 704 -8.64 -1.96 -6.22
CA GLY A 704 -9.70 -2.25 -5.26
C GLY A 704 -9.36 -3.34 -4.27
N LEU A 705 -10.31 -3.59 -3.36
CA LEU A 705 -10.23 -4.64 -2.38
C LEU A 705 -10.98 -5.88 -2.85
N GLU A 706 -10.32 -7.01 -2.76
CA GLU A 706 -10.90 -8.33 -2.90
C GLU A 706 -11.26 -8.92 -1.52
N GLU A 707 -11.78 -10.13 -1.47
CA GLU A 707 -12.18 -10.75 -0.21
C GLU A 707 -11.03 -10.82 0.83
N ARG A 708 -9.80 -11.07 0.36
CA ARG A 708 -8.62 -11.31 1.21
C ARG A 708 -7.34 -10.63 0.71
N THR A 709 -7.41 -9.90 -0.38
CA THR A 709 -6.25 -9.26 -1.02
C THR A 709 -6.65 -7.91 -1.61
N VAL A 710 -5.67 -7.12 -2.00
CA VAL A 710 -5.87 -5.94 -2.84
C VAL A 710 -5.54 -6.30 -4.30
N ASN A 711 -6.19 -5.69 -5.27
CA ASN A 711 -5.76 -5.71 -6.67
C ASN A 711 -4.69 -4.63 -6.82
N ILE A 712 -3.44 -5.02 -6.99
CA ILE A 712 -2.28 -4.11 -6.95
C ILE A 712 -2.09 -3.24 -8.19
N ASN A 713 -2.87 -3.45 -9.26
CA ASN A 713 -2.86 -2.54 -10.40
C ASN A 713 -3.29 -1.14 -9.95
N GLN A 714 -2.79 -0.13 -10.62
CA GLN A 714 -3.00 1.28 -10.28
C GLN A 714 -3.54 2.01 -11.52
N GLY A 715 -4.71 1.58 -11.98
CA GLY A 715 -5.35 2.13 -13.16
C GLY A 715 -5.85 3.57 -12.98
N ALA A 716 -6.35 4.13 -14.05
CA ALA A 716 -6.84 5.51 -14.13
C ALA A 716 -7.92 5.79 -13.09
N GLU A 717 -9.00 5.00 -13.12
CA GLU A 717 -10.16 5.23 -12.26
C GLU A 717 -9.77 5.28 -10.77
N SER A 718 -9.00 4.30 -10.32
CA SER A 718 -8.63 4.17 -8.92
C SER A 718 -7.70 5.27 -8.45
N THR A 719 -6.68 5.59 -9.25
CA THR A 719 -5.70 6.63 -8.92
C THR A 719 -6.34 8.02 -8.90
N ILE A 720 -7.15 8.35 -9.90
CA ILE A 720 -7.82 9.64 -9.96
C ILE A 720 -8.87 9.76 -8.84
N SER A 721 -9.58 8.67 -8.53
CA SER A 721 -10.54 8.62 -7.43
C SER A 721 -9.87 8.93 -6.09
N TYR A 722 -8.74 8.28 -5.78
CA TYR A 722 -7.96 8.61 -4.59
C TYR A 722 -7.54 10.09 -4.58
N LEU A 723 -7.03 10.61 -5.70
CA LEU A 723 -6.57 11.99 -5.79
C LEU A 723 -7.73 12.98 -5.55
N LEU A 724 -8.90 12.74 -6.13
CA LEU A 724 -10.11 13.55 -5.88
C LEU A 724 -10.49 13.56 -4.40
N ALA A 725 -10.49 12.37 -3.75
CA ALA A 725 -10.76 12.25 -2.33
C ALA A 725 -9.69 12.98 -1.49
N ARG A 726 -8.41 12.78 -1.82
CA ARG A 726 -7.28 13.40 -1.10
C ARG A 726 -7.30 14.95 -1.19
N LEU A 727 -7.64 15.50 -2.35
CA LEU A 727 -7.78 16.95 -2.54
C LEU A 727 -8.95 17.53 -1.74
N LYS A 728 -10.03 16.76 -1.53
CA LYS A 728 -11.11 17.20 -0.64
C LYS A 728 -10.66 17.26 0.83
N MET A 729 -9.77 16.36 1.23
CA MET A 729 -9.23 16.34 2.60
C MET A 729 -8.43 17.58 2.94
N GLU A 730 -7.83 18.30 1.97
CA GLU A 730 -7.06 19.54 2.24
C GLU A 730 -7.90 20.59 3.00
N ALA A 731 -9.20 20.68 2.74
CA ALA A 731 -10.08 21.60 3.44
C ALA A 731 -10.30 21.25 4.94
N TYR A 732 -9.90 20.07 5.37
CA TYR A 732 -10.14 19.53 6.72
C TYR A 732 -8.86 19.29 7.51
N LEU A 733 -7.69 19.59 6.92
CA LEU A 733 -6.40 19.49 7.61
C LEU A 733 -6.22 20.71 8.54
N PRO A 734 -5.55 20.54 9.69
CA PRO A 734 -5.10 21.68 10.50
C PRO A 734 -4.15 22.59 9.70
N GLU A 735 -4.25 23.90 9.86
CA GLU A 735 -3.45 24.92 9.13
C GLU A 735 -1.94 24.78 9.21
N HIS A 736 -1.39 23.77 9.92
CA HIS A 736 0.05 23.59 10.16
C HIS A 736 0.67 22.38 9.45
N VAL A 737 -0.01 21.74 8.50
CA VAL A 737 0.48 20.52 7.79
C VAL A 737 0.81 20.82 6.32
N SER A 738 0.70 22.06 5.86
CA SER A 738 1.09 22.48 4.50
C SER A 738 2.59 22.78 4.38
#